data_858e9483d74c3254dfd860d293bd5c72
#
_entry.id   858e9483d74c3254dfd860d293bd5c72
#
_cell.length_a   1.000
_cell.length_b   1.000
_cell.length_c   1.000
_cell.angle_alpha   90.00
_cell.angle_beta   90.00
_cell.angle_gamma   90.00
#
_symmetry.space_group_name_H-M   'P 1'
#
loop_
_entity.id
_entity.type
_entity.pdbx_description
1 polymer ?
#
loop_
_entity_poly.entity_id
_entity_poly.type
_entity_poly.pdbx_seq_one_letter_code
_entity_poly.pdbx_strand_id
1 'polypeptide(L)'
;MLRCAPPGIVDEPLFAVATESLAPIPGNVTCPCQPATTYRPIPGDVTYPRQPATTYRPMSGDVLGEEQVGGVAMAYRGSSPITPPERHPSVMPAPAHPPDTDPPTTLDSELGQEQDYLDHARAELARMRASVERLDAAKASDADSAVALGEALARRLAALQDDPRSTLFFGRIDLSADAERWYVGRRHVADADGEPVVVDWRAPVSTAFYRASHAEPMGVLLRRRFGVDRGVLTAIEDEHLSDPGEADAGSQILAAEIERPRTGPMRDIVSTIQPEQDVIVRSDVETTICVQGAPGTGKTAVGLHRAAWLLYSFRERLDRTGVLVVGPNAAFLDHIGAVLPALGEVRVGHASVETLLDHGRVRTVDPAKVAVLKGDPRMAEVLRRAVWGHVRPATEACVIPRGVRRWRVPAYDVQEILDELAARGVRYEAARAMLPQRLAHAVLLQMERAGESPDDRVQDAVARSAPMKAFAASLWPRIDPAQVLFELWSSPDALGRAASGLLDNEEQAMLLWDTVPRSKGSAKWSAADMPLLDELADLLTRTPSLGHVVLDEAQDLSPMQLRAVGRRCSTGSATVLGDIAQGTTPWATRSWEESMAHLGKPAHHLEVLARGFRVPAEVIDFAARLLPAMAPGLGAPVSVRDNPGELDLVEVTAPEVPGEVVRRVAGLSERPGSLGVITPDAAVDRFSKALRDNGIEHGRLDREHGDEEDHQVQLVPATVAKGLEFDTVLVVEPAEIAAAEPDERTGLRRLYVVLTRAVSSLTVVHSAPLPGPLAA
;
A
#
# COMPACT_ATOMS: atom_id res chain seq x y z
N MET A 1 -36.15 22.29 -30.37
CA MET A 1 -37.02 23.47 -30.38
C MET A 1 -37.02 24.04 -28.99
N LEU A 2 -36.53 25.32 -28.93
CA LEU A 2 -36.87 26.44 -28.02
C LEU A 2 -36.70 26.19 -26.51
N ARG A 3 -35.64 26.73 -25.84
CA ARG A 3 -35.48 28.10 -25.27
C ARG A 3 -36.46 28.39 -24.13
N CYS A 4 -36.02 28.71 -22.90
CA CYS A 4 -35.57 30.02 -22.43
C CYS A 4 -35.14 29.95 -20.93
N ALA A 5 -34.13 30.72 -20.59
CA ALA A 5 -33.69 31.11 -19.24
C ALA A 5 -34.21 32.55 -18.93
N PRO A 6 -33.68 33.21 -17.87
CA PRO A 6 -34.15 33.38 -16.50
C PRO A 6 -34.75 34.80 -16.29
N PRO A 7 -34.97 35.45 -15.16
CA PRO A 7 -34.06 36.03 -14.17
C PRO A 7 -34.60 36.07 -12.72
N GLY A 8 -33.97 36.52 -11.70
CA GLY A 8 -33.33 37.72 -11.21
C GLY A 8 -33.19 37.72 -9.69
N ILE A 9 -32.13 38.16 -9.20
CA ILE A 9 -31.70 39.15 -8.22
C ILE A 9 -32.78 39.66 -7.23
N VAL A 10 -32.43 39.76 -5.91
CA VAL A 10 -32.43 40.93 -5.01
C VAL A 10 -32.34 40.54 -3.54
N ASP A 11 -31.32 41.04 -2.88
CA ASP A 11 -31.09 41.74 -1.62
C ASP A 11 -30.94 41.01 -0.29
N GLU A 12 -29.79 41.31 0.30
CA GLU A 12 -29.49 41.38 1.75
C GLU A 12 -30.36 42.45 2.47
N PRO A 13 -30.45 42.41 3.82
CA PRO A 13 -29.48 43.19 4.58
C PRO A 13 -29.06 42.63 5.99
N LEU A 14 -27.82 42.91 6.34
CA LEU A 14 -27.24 43.38 7.59
C LEU A 14 -28.15 43.47 8.84
N PHE A 15 -27.70 42.91 9.98
CA PHE A 15 -27.63 43.67 11.24
C PHE A 15 -26.57 43.10 12.20
N ALA A 16 -25.93 44.02 12.88
CA ALA A 16 -24.72 43.91 13.69
C ALA A 16 -25.02 43.86 15.20
N VAL A 17 -24.05 43.35 15.94
CA VAL A 17 -23.55 43.77 17.28
C VAL A 17 -24.43 43.51 18.52
N ALA A 18 -23.90 42.73 19.46
CA ALA A 18 -23.67 43.20 20.82
C ALA A 18 -22.73 42.27 21.60
N THR A 19 -21.66 42.82 22.04
CA THR A 19 -20.72 42.32 23.08
C THR A 19 -21.35 42.46 24.43
N GLU A 20 -21.16 41.47 25.32
CA GLU A 20 -21.02 41.73 26.73
C GLU A 20 -20.09 40.74 27.43
N SER A 21 -19.17 41.35 28.15
CA SER A 21 -18.10 40.86 29.00
C SER A 21 -18.65 40.44 30.34
N LEU A 22 -18.17 39.36 30.93
CA LEU A 22 -17.96 39.26 32.40
C LEU A 22 -16.89 38.22 32.73
N ALA A 23 -15.96 38.65 33.56
CA ALA A 23 -14.78 37.97 34.04
C ALA A 23 -15.02 37.27 35.41
N PRO A 24 -14.01 36.66 36.03
CA PRO A 24 -14.04 35.34 36.67
C PRO A 24 -14.10 35.39 38.21
N ILE A 25 -14.39 34.25 38.85
CA ILE A 25 -14.12 34.05 40.30
C ILE A 25 -13.50 32.64 40.53
N PRO A 26 -12.51 32.52 41.42
CA PRO A 26 -11.66 31.35 41.60
C PRO A 26 -12.13 30.45 42.76
N GLY A 27 -11.75 29.19 42.72
CA GLY A 27 -11.96 28.26 43.84
C GLY A 27 -11.04 27.06 43.80
N ASN A 28 -9.96 27.11 44.52
CA ASN A 28 -9.12 25.98 44.95
C ASN A 28 -9.90 24.95 45.75
N VAL A 29 -9.73 23.69 45.46
CA VAL A 29 -9.77 22.61 46.48
C VAL A 29 -8.73 21.55 46.15
N THR A 30 -7.92 21.27 47.11
CA THR A 30 -6.76 20.42 47.23
C THR A 30 -7.08 18.91 47.24
N CYS A 31 -6.12 18.14 46.77
CA CYS A 31 -5.87 16.70 46.90
C CYS A 31 -5.97 16.18 48.35
N PRO A 32 -6.17 14.83 48.59
CA PRO A 32 -4.97 14.05 48.85
C PRO A 32 -4.96 12.55 48.48
N CYS A 33 -3.73 12.08 48.33
CA CYS A 33 -3.15 10.79 48.75
C CYS A 33 -3.27 9.54 47.87
N GLN A 34 -2.11 9.18 47.34
CA GLN A 34 -1.63 7.84 47.06
C GLN A 34 -1.58 6.92 48.31
N PRO A 35 -1.42 5.57 48.15
CA PRO A 35 -0.04 5.10 48.18
C PRO A 35 0.33 4.00 47.18
N ALA A 36 1.62 3.92 46.96
CA ALA A 36 2.37 2.96 46.20
C ALA A 36 2.28 1.54 46.77
N THR A 37 2.24 0.54 45.85
CA THR A 37 2.61 -0.86 46.18
C THR A 37 3.67 -1.35 45.22
N THR A 38 4.82 -1.56 45.74
CA THR A 38 5.99 -2.26 45.21
C THR A 38 5.68 -3.72 44.97
N TYR A 39 5.93 -4.20 43.75
CA TYR A 39 5.96 -5.64 43.47
C TYR A 39 7.41 -6.12 43.37
N ARG A 40 7.76 -7.11 44.19
CA ARG A 40 9.04 -7.85 44.18
C ARG A 40 8.87 -9.08 43.29
N PRO A 41 9.86 -9.50 42.50
CA PRO A 41 9.80 -10.72 41.73
C PRO A 41 10.20 -11.96 42.59
N ILE A 42 9.47 -13.04 42.40
CA ILE A 42 9.77 -14.36 42.94
C ILE A 42 10.29 -15.24 41.79
N PRO A 43 11.41 -15.95 41.94
CA PRO A 43 11.89 -16.90 40.94
C PRO A 43 11.23 -18.26 41.13
N GLY A 44 10.82 -18.89 40.05
CA GLY A 44 10.28 -20.24 40.05
C GLY A 44 10.36 -20.88 38.68
N ASP A 45 11.34 -21.80 38.55
CA ASP A 45 11.45 -22.76 37.44
C ASP A 45 10.18 -23.58 37.30
N VAL A 46 9.62 -23.60 36.09
CA VAL A 46 8.63 -24.61 35.69
C VAL A 46 9.05 -25.20 34.35
N THR A 47 9.66 -26.38 34.43
CA THR A 47 9.88 -27.30 33.33
C THR A 47 8.59 -27.88 32.81
N TYR A 48 8.31 -27.67 31.50
CA TYR A 48 7.24 -28.38 30.78
C TYR A 48 7.77 -29.69 30.17
N PRO A 49 7.01 -30.79 30.28
CA PRO A 49 7.41 -32.06 29.70
C PRO A 49 7.13 -32.10 28.18
N ARG A 50 8.09 -32.63 27.43
CA ARG A 50 7.97 -33.00 26.02
C ARG A 50 6.93 -34.09 25.83
N GLN A 51 5.98 -33.90 24.93
CA GLN A 51 5.14 -34.97 24.39
C GLN A 51 5.81 -35.67 23.21
N PRO A 52 5.61 -37.00 23.04
CA PRO A 52 6.31 -37.79 22.05
C PRO A 52 5.66 -37.69 20.63
N ALA A 53 6.53 -37.80 19.63
CA ALA A 53 6.18 -37.87 18.22
C ALA A 53 5.32 -39.12 17.90
N THR A 54 4.17 -38.90 17.29
CA THR A 54 3.33 -39.97 16.73
C THR A 54 3.70 -40.17 15.26
N THR A 55 4.29 -41.31 14.98
CA THR A 55 4.53 -41.85 13.66
C THR A 55 3.23 -42.29 13.02
N TYR A 56 2.89 -41.71 11.89
CA TYR A 56 1.78 -42.17 11.03
C TYR A 56 2.30 -43.17 9.98
N ARG A 57 1.72 -44.37 9.99
CA ARG A 57 1.98 -45.47 9.05
C ARG A 57 0.83 -45.46 8.00
N PRO A 58 1.09 -45.56 6.70
CA PRO A 58 0.01 -45.62 5.72
C PRO A 58 -0.57 -47.05 5.63
N MET A 59 -1.89 -47.14 5.64
CA MET A 59 -2.60 -48.35 5.26
C MET A 59 -2.91 -48.33 3.76
N SER A 60 -2.53 -49.39 3.11
CA SER A 60 -2.93 -49.79 1.77
C SER A 60 -4.35 -50.36 1.77
N GLY A 61 -5.12 -50.06 0.72
CA GLY A 61 -6.43 -50.69 0.46
C GLY A 61 -6.96 -50.31 -0.89
N ASP A 62 -6.82 -51.25 -1.84
CA ASP A 62 -7.43 -51.23 -3.15
C ASP A 62 -8.97 -51.14 -3.10
N VAL A 63 -9.61 -50.49 -4.11
CA VAL A 63 -10.73 -51.03 -4.92
C VAL A 63 -11.11 -50.02 -6.01
N LEU A 64 -10.92 -50.42 -7.24
CA LEU A 64 -11.58 -50.24 -8.54
C LEU A 64 -12.79 -49.31 -8.70
N GLY A 65 -12.75 -48.48 -9.79
CA GLY A 65 -13.90 -47.83 -10.39
C GLY A 65 -13.48 -46.84 -11.47
N GLU A 66 -13.39 -47.35 -12.73
CA GLU A 66 -13.17 -46.54 -13.92
C GLU A 66 -14.38 -45.65 -14.24
N GLU A 67 -14.14 -44.39 -14.56
CA GLU A 67 -14.86 -43.69 -15.61
C GLU A 67 -13.96 -42.61 -16.25
N GLN A 68 -13.69 -42.80 -17.52
CA GLN A 68 -12.93 -41.90 -18.37
C GLN A 68 -13.74 -40.67 -18.71
N VAL A 69 -13.21 -39.49 -18.37
CA VAL A 69 -13.48 -38.26 -19.12
C VAL A 69 -12.14 -37.67 -19.50
N GLY A 70 -11.86 -37.72 -20.82
CA GLY A 70 -10.63 -37.21 -21.40
C GLY A 70 -10.54 -35.70 -21.31
N GLY A 71 -9.71 -35.20 -20.41
CA GLY A 71 -9.24 -33.81 -20.39
C GLY A 71 -7.80 -33.80 -20.88
N VAL A 72 -7.53 -33.09 -21.96
CA VAL A 72 -6.17 -32.81 -22.42
C VAL A 72 -5.58 -31.79 -21.42
N ALA A 73 -4.97 -32.31 -20.38
CA ALA A 73 -4.10 -31.50 -19.51
C ALA A 73 -2.79 -31.27 -20.25
N MET A 74 -2.59 -30.08 -20.81
CA MET A 74 -1.24 -29.60 -21.08
C MET A 74 -0.50 -29.55 -19.77
N ALA A 75 0.41 -30.50 -19.58
CA ALA A 75 1.28 -30.58 -18.45
C ALA A 75 2.26 -29.40 -18.46
N TYR A 76 1.89 -28.32 -17.78
CA TYR A 76 2.89 -27.49 -17.16
C TYR A 76 3.47 -28.31 -16.01
N ARG A 77 4.62 -28.89 -16.24
CA ARG A 77 5.43 -29.45 -15.16
C ARG A 77 5.77 -28.31 -14.20
N GLY A 78 5.06 -28.27 -13.09
CA GLY A 78 5.47 -27.49 -11.94
C GLY A 78 6.86 -27.94 -11.55
N SER A 79 7.74 -26.98 -11.36
CA SER A 79 9.04 -27.20 -10.73
C SER A 79 8.80 -27.71 -9.32
N SER A 80 8.91 -29.00 -9.13
CA SER A 80 9.15 -29.58 -7.80
C SER A 80 10.50 -29.07 -7.31
N PRO A 81 10.72 -28.95 -5.98
CA PRO A 81 12.01 -28.56 -5.45
C PRO A 81 13.08 -29.47 -6.03
N ILE A 82 14.05 -28.86 -6.69
CA ILE A 82 15.17 -29.53 -7.34
C ILE A 82 16.02 -30.18 -6.25
N THR A 83 15.87 -31.50 -6.12
CA THR A 83 16.94 -32.33 -5.58
C THR A 83 18.03 -32.33 -6.66
N PRO A 84 19.31 -32.15 -6.34
CA PRO A 84 20.36 -32.14 -7.35
C PRO A 84 20.36 -33.46 -8.14
N PRO A 85 20.38 -33.42 -9.46
CA PRO A 85 20.43 -34.63 -10.26
C PRO A 85 21.76 -35.35 -10.10
N GLU A 86 21.67 -36.64 -9.86
CA GLU A 86 22.80 -37.56 -10.02
C GLU A 86 23.32 -37.49 -11.47
N ARG A 87 24.63 -37.41 -11.56
CA ARG A 87 25.44 -37.23 -12.78
C ARG A 87 25.08 -38.26 -13.88
N HIS A 88 24.78 -37.76 -15.07
CA HIS A 88 25.15 -38.44 -16.29
C HIS A 88 25.90 -37.46 -17.20
N PRO A 89 27.09 -37.81 -17.67
CA PRO A 89 27.93 -36.92 -18.47
C PRO A 89 27.53 -37.02 -19.94
N SER A 90 27.05 -35.95 -20.49
CA SER A 90 27.11 -35.70 -21.93
C SER A 90 27.36 -34.20 -22.10
N VAL A 91 28.59 -33.81 -21.78
CA VAL A 91 29.14 -32.51 -22.12
C VAL A 91 29.53 -32.57 -23.59
N MET A 92 28.80 -31.83 -24.44
CA MET A 92 29.40 -31.36 -25.67
C MET A 92 30.38 -30.23 -25.29
N PRO A 93 31.60 -30.26 -25.78
CA PRO A 93 32.59 -29.24 -25.45
C PRO A 93 32.12 -27.89 -25.99
N ALA A 94 32.09 -26.88 -25.10
CA ALA A 94 32.23 -25.51 -25.54
C ALA A 94 33.42 -25.38 -26.47
N PRO A 95 33.40 -24.48 -27.45
CA PRO A 95 34.54 -24.30 -28.32
C PRO A 95 35.77 -24.04 -27.44
N ALA A 96 36.76 -24.92 -27.60
CA ALA A 96 38.00 -24.90 -26.81
C ALA A 96 38.65 -23.53 -26.97
N HIS A 97 38.70 -22.77 -25.85
CA HIS A 97 39.61 -21.65 -25.78
C HIS A 97 41.07 -22.17 -25.84
N PRO A 98 41.94 -21.58 -26.65
CA PRO A 98 43.35 -21.90 -26.59
C PRO A 98 43.90 -21.53 -25.19
N PRO A 99 44.98 -22.20 -24.74
CA PRO A 99 45.55 -21.93 -23.42
C PRO A 99 46.07 -20.48 -23.33
N ASP A 100 45.91 -19.87 -22.19
CA ASP A 100 46.28 -18.55 -21.74
C ASP A 100 47.70 -18.11 -22.27
N THR A 101 47.71 -17.37 -23.32
CA THR A 101 48.83 -16.51 -23.73
C THR A 101 48.36 -15.34 -24.62
N ASP A 102 47.12 -14.83 -24.41
CA ASP A 102 46.68 -13.62 -25.08
C ASP A 102 47.09 -12.36 -24.31
N PRO A 103 47.49 -11.27 -25.00
CA PRO A 103 47.76 -9.98 -24.37
C PRO A 103 46.48 -9.45 -23.70
N PRO A 104 46.58 -8.60 -22.65
CA PRO A 104 45.42 -8.15 -21.90
C PRO A 104 44.37 -7.58 -22.84
N THR A 105 43.20 -8.23 -22.89
CA THR A 105 42.04 -7.75 -23.63
C THR A 105 41.72 -6.33 -23.14
N THR A 106 41.69 -5.37 -24.05
CA THR A 106 41.32 -4.01 -23.70
C THR A 106 39.87 -4.00 -23.27
N LEU A 107 39.50 -3.16 -22.32
CA LEU A 107 38.15 -2.98 -21.80
C LEU A 107 37.11 -2.86 -22.92
N ASP A 108 37.49 -2.19 -24.02
CA ASP A 108 36.65 -2.06 -25.23
C ASP A 108 36.38 -3.40 -25.94
N SER A 109 37.29 -4.37 -25.85
CA SER A 109 37.10 -5.70 -26.43
C SER A 109 36.13 -6.54 -25.57
N GLU A 110 36.20 -6.42 -24.25
CA GLU A 110 35.30 -7.12 -23.35
C GLU A 110 33.86 -6.54 -23.44
N LEU A 111 33.74 -5.21 -23.49
CA LEU A 111 32.47 -4.52 -23.70
C LEU A 111 31.83 -4.94 -25.03
N GLY A 112 32.62 -5.09 -26.09
CA GLY A 112 32.15 -5.61 -27.37
C GLY A 112 31.60 -7.04 -27.27
N GLN A 113 32.29 -7.93 -26.56
CA GLN A 113 31.81 -9.31 -26.34
C GLN A 113 30.50 -9.36 -25.56
N GLU A 114 30.36 -8.53 -24.53
CA GLU A 114 29.12 -8.45 -23.75
C GLU A 114 27.97 -7.83 -24.56
N GLN A 115 28.26 -6.90 -25.46
CA GLN A 115 27.27 -6.35 -26.39
C GLN A 115 26.82 -7.41 -27.42
N ASP A 116 27.74 -8.20 -27.97
CA ASP A 116 27.40 -9.32 -28.85
C ASP A 116 26.51 -10.35 -28.14
N TYR A 117 26.79 -10.59 -26.86
CA TYR A 117 25.94 -11.46 -26.04
C TYR A 117 24.53 -10.87 -25.81
N LEU A 118 24.42 -9.57 -25.59
CA LEU A 118 23.12 -8.88 -25.49
C LEU A 118 22.32 -9.01 -26.79
N ASP A 119 22.98 -8.86 -27.94
CA ASP A 119 22.33 -8.99 -29.25
C ASP A 119 21.87 -10.44 -29.50
N HIS A 120 22.67 -11.43 -29.07
CA HIS A 120 22.28 -12.84 -29.05
C HIS A 120 21.05 -13.05 -28.16
N ALA A 121 21.05 -12.54 -26.94
CA ALA A 121 19.90 -12.66 -26.01
C ALA A 121 18.63 -12.04 -26.58
N ARG A 122 18.71 -10.92 -27.30
CA ARG A 122 17.59 -10.31 -28.02
C ARG A 122 17.07 -11.16 -29.16
N ALA A 123 17.97 -11.80 -29.91
CA ALA A 123 17.57 -12.75 -30.96
C ALA A 123 16.82 -13.95 -30.39
N GLU A 124 17.26 -14.48 -29.25
CA GLU A 124 16.59 -15.58 -28.58
C GLU A 124 15.23 -15.17 -28.00
N LEU A 125 15.10 -13.97 -27.42
CA LEU A 125 13.83 -13.42 -26.99
C LEU A 125 12.84 -13.29 -28.16
N ALA A 126 13.30 -12.78 -29.31
CA ALA A 126 12.49 -12.69 -30.53
C ALA A 126 12.04 -14.09 -31.02
N ARG A 127 12.93 -15.09 -30.95
CA ARG A 127 12.62 -16.49 -31.27
C ARG A 127 11.55 -17.06 -30.33
N MET A 128 11.68 -16.83 -29.01
CA MET A 128 10.66 -17.24 -28.03
C MET A 128 9.31 -16.60 -28.34
N ARG A 129 9.29 -15.31 -28.65
CA ARG A 129 8.07 -14.58 -29.03
C ARG A 129 7.45 -15.16 -30.30
N ALA A 130 8.21 -15.37 -31.36
CA ALA A 130 7.75 -15.98 -32.61
C ALA A 130 7.21 -17.40 -32.41
N SER A 131 7.72 -18.13 -31.43
CA SER A 131 7.22 -19.45 -31.04
C SER A 131 5.80 -19.37 -30.44
N VAL A 132 5.54 -18.37 -29.59
CA VAL A 132 4.21 -18.12 -29.01
C VAL A 132 3.22 -17.60 -30.06
N GLU A 133 3.65 -16.73 -30.98
CA GLU A 133 2.82 -16.22 -32.10
C GLU A 133 2.31 -17.31 -33.02
N ARG A 134 3.01 -18.44 -33.15
CA ARG A 134 2.56 -19.61 -33.95
C ARG A 134 1.50 -20.46 -33.25
N LEU A 135 1.26 -20.23 -31.94
CA LEU A 135 0.22 -20.94 -31.21
C LEU A 135 -1.16 -20.36 -31.57
N ASP A 136 -2.12 -21.24 -31.87
CA ASP A 136 -3.44 -20.85 -32.30
C ASP A 136 -4.50 -21.21 -31.24
N ALA A 137 -5.07 -20.17 -30.62
CA ALA A 137 -6.11 -20.34 -29.60
C ALA A 137 -7.40 -20.99 -30.16
N ALA A 138 -7.66 -20.89 -31.49
CA ALA A 138 -8.82 -21.51 -32.13
C ALA A 138 -8.77 -23.03 -32.15
N LYS A 139 -7.63 -23.65 -31.83
CA LYS A 139 -7.46 -25.11 -31.69
C LYS A 139 -7.85 -25.65 -30.31
N ALA A 140 -8.36 -24.82 -29.40
CA ALA A 140 -8.88 -25.28 -28.12
C ALA A 140 -10.16 -26.09 -28.27
N SER A 141 -10.44 -26.94 -27.29
CA SER A 141 -11.53 -27.93 -27.34
C SER A 141 -12.94 -27.33 -27.31
N ASP A 142 -13.11 -26.13 -26.78
CA ASP A 142 -14.37 -25.40 -26.62
C ASP A 142 -14.15 -23.88 -26.63
N ALA A 143 -15.23 -23.10 -26.73
CA ALA A 143 -15.19 -21.67 -26.89
C ALA A 143 -14.62 -20.95 -25.63
N ASP A 144 -14.93 -21.42 -24.43
CA ASP A 144 -14.45 -20.81 -23.17
C ASP A 144 -12.94 -21.05 -22.99
N SER A 145 -12.49 -22.29 -23.30
CA SER A 145 -11.05 -22.61 -23.33
C SER A 145 -10.29 -21.81 -24.39
N ALA A 146 -10.91 -21.55 -25.57
CA ALA A 146 -10.31 -20.74 -26.62
C ALA A 146 -10.12 -19.28 -26.18
N VAL A 147 -11.09 -18.70 -25.50
CA VAL A 147 -10.98 -17.33 -24.94
C VAL A 147 -9.88 -17.27 -23.88
N ALA A 148 -9.90 -18.20 -22.92
CA ALA A 148 -8.90 -18.24 -21.85
C ALA A 148 -7.47 -18.45 -22.39
N LEU A 149 -7.30 -19.34 -23.37
CA LEU A 149 -6.02 -19.56 -24.04
C LEU A 149 -5.58 -18.32 -24.83
N GLY A 150 -6.50 -17.66 -25.55
CA GLY A 150 -6.23 -16.42 -26.28
C GLY A 150 -5.73 -15.31 -25.38
N GLU A 151 -6.36 -15.11 -24.23
CA GLU A 151 -5.90 -14.15 -23.21
C GLU A 151 -4.52 -14.52 -22.62
N ALA A 152 -4.28 -15.82 -22.38
CA ALA A 152 -2.99 -16.28 -21.87
C ALA A 152 -1.86 -16.06 -22.91
N LEU A 153 -2.12 -16.34 -24.19
CA LEU A 153 -1.18 -16.09 -25.28
C LEU A 153 -0.91 -14.60 -25.46
N ALA A 154 -1.94 -13.76 -25.44
CA ALA A 154 -1.78 -12.30 -25.54
C ALA A 154 -0.92 -11.76 -24.40
N ARG A 155 -1.16 -12.20 -23.16
CA ARG A 155 -0.31 -11.84 -22.01
C ARG A 155 1.13 -12.32 -22.18
N ARG A 156 1.32 -13.55 -22.69
CA ARG A 156 2.67 -14.08 -22.91
C ARG A 156 3.41 -13.30 -24.00
N LEU A 157 2.73 -12.92 -25.07
CA LEU A 157 3.31 -12.09 -26.13
C LEU A 157 3.69 -10.69 -25.63
N ALA A 158 2.86 -10.08 -24.80
CA ALA A 158 3.18 -8.81 -24.15
C ALA A 158 4.41 -8.94 -23.24
N ALA A 159 4.51 -10.01 -22.45
CA ALA A 159 5.65 -10.28 -21.60
C ALA A 159 6.96 -10.56 -22.36
N LEU A 160 6.89 -11.01 -23.62
CA LEU A 160 8.04 -11.27 -24.50
C LEU A 160 8.34 -10.11 -25.45
N GLN A 161 7.67 -8.96 -25.31
CA GLN A 161 7.98 -7.79 -26.11
C GLN A 161 9.31 -7.18 -25.69
N ASP A 162 10.25 -7.02 -26.61
CA ASP A 162 11.50 -6.30 -26.36
C ASP A 162 11.26 -4.78 -26.32
N ASP A 163 11.99 -4.12 -25.43
CA ASP A 163 12.15 -2.66 -25.43
C ASP A 163 13.61 -2.35 -25.81
N PRO A 164 13.87 -1.86 -27.04
CA PRO A 164 15.22 -1.56 -27.48
C PRO A 164 15.95 -0.51 -26.65
N ARG A 165 15.23 0.27 -25.82
CA ARG A 165 15.81 1.30 -24.96
C ARG A 165 16.27 0.77 -23.61
N SER A 166 15.87 -0.45 -23.26
CA SER A 166 16.29 -1.13 -22.03
C SER A 166 17.19 -2.32 -22.35
N THR A 167 18.02 -2.73 -21.40
CA THR A 167 18.81 -3.95 -21.50
C THR A 167 18.01 -5.17 -21.00
N LEU A 168 18.28 -6.34 -21.58
CA LEU A 168 17.69 -7.60 -21.11
C LEU A 168 18.33 -8.08 -19.81
N PHE A 169 19.61 -7.80 -19.60
CA PHE A 169 20.33 -8.11 -18.36
C PHE A 169 21.11 -6.86 -17.89
N PHE A 170 21.40 -6.81 -16.60
CA PHE A 170 22.08 -5.69 -15.93
C PHE A 170 23.27 -6.16 -15.10
N GLY A 171 23.44 -7.47 -14.98
CA GLY A 171 24.54 -8.06 -14.23
C GLY A 171 24.87 -9.47 -14.66
N ARG A 172 26.05 -9.94 -14.24
CA ARG A 172 26.54 -11.31 -14.43
C ARG A 172 27.22 -11.79 -13.16
N ILE A 173 27.06 -13.05 -12.85
CA ILE A 173 27.84 -13.74 -11.80
C ILE A 173 28.54 -14.94 -12.41
N ASP A 174 29.82 -15.11 -12.04
CA ASP A 174 30.61 -16.27 -12.37
C ASP A 174 30.82 -17.09 -11.07
N LEU A 175 30.38 -18.35 -11.06
CA LEU A 175 30.39 -19.21 -9.87
C LEU A 175 31.61 -20.11 -9.83
N SER A 176 32.06 -20.45 -8.60
CA SER A 176 33.28 -21.22 -8.36
C SER A 176 33.15 -22.72 -8.63
N ALA A 177 31.93 -23.29 -8.54
CA ALA A 177 31.75 -24.73 -8.47
C ALA A 177 31.98 -25.44 -9.81
N ASP A 178 31.51 -24.85 -10.94
CA ASP A 178 31.54 -25.49 -12.26
C ASP A 178 31.91 -24.52 -13.40
N ALA A 179 32.54 -23.38 -13.09
CA ALA A 179 32.80 -22.26 -14.03
C ALA A 179 31.49 -21.77 -14.73
N GLU A 180 30.36 -21.90 -14.03
CA GLU A 180 29.07 -21.48 -14.55
C GLU A 180 28.95 -19.96 -14.54
N ARG A 181 28.42 -19.43 -15.60
CA ARG A 181 28.21 -17.99 -15.82
C ARG A 181 26.72 -17.71 -16.01
N TRP A 182 26.16 -16.77 -15.20
CA TRP A 182 24.74 -16.43 -15.21
C TRP A 182 24.53 -14.95 -15.44
N TYR A 183 23.85 -14.61 -16.54
CA TYR A 183 23.42 -13.24 -16.80
C TYR A 183 22.09 -12.98 -16.12
N VAL A 184 22.07 -12.02 -15.22
CA VAL A 184 20.89 -11.67 -14.40
C VAL A 184 20.16 -10.51 -15.08
N GLY A 185 18.88 -10.71 -15.36
CA GLY A 185 18.08 -9.72 -16.06
C GLY A 185 16.63 -9.63 -15.58
N ARG A 186 15.84 -8.78 -16.25
CA ARG A 186 14.46 -8.49 -15.88
C ARG A 186 13.50 -9.64 -16.16
N ARG A 187 13.87 -10.54 -17.08
CA ARG A 187 13.05 -11.69 -17.48
C ARG A 187 13.91 -12.85 -17.90
N HIS A 188 13.34 -14.02 -17.84
CA HIS A 188 14.00 -15.22 -18.33
C HIS A 188 13.97 -15.29 -19.85
N VAL A 189 15.14 -15.53 -20.45
CA VAL A 189 15.34 -15.82 -21.88
C VAL A 189 16.06 -17.16 -21.99
N ALA A 190 15.56 -18.05 -22.85
CA ALA A 190 16.15 -19.36 -23.11
C ALA A 190 16.43 -19.54 -24.59
N ASP A 191 17.44 -20.31 -24.91
CA ASP A 191 17.77 -20.71 -26.28
C ASP A 191 16.81 -21.80 -26.81
N ALA A 192 17.14 -22.34 -28.00
CA ALA A 192 16.31 -23.37 -28.67
C ALA A 192 16.24 -24.70 -27.89
N ASP A 193 17.27 -25.00 -27.12
CA ASP A 193 17.40 -26.23 -26.36
C ASP A 193 16.79 -26.09 -24.95
N GLY A 194 16.39 -24.88 -24.59
CA GLY A 194 15.79 -24.53 -23.29
C GLY A 194 16.82 -24.11 -22.23
N GLU A 195 18.09 -23.94 -22.63
CA GLU A 195 19.12 -23.46 -21.70
C GLU A 195 18.97 -21.95 -21.46
N PRO A 196 19.16 -21.48 -20.22
CA PRO A 196 18.96 -20.08 -19.88
C PRO A 196 20.08 -19.18 -20.43
N VAL A 197 19.72 -18.29 -21.34
CA VAL A 197 20.57 -17.20 -21.84
C VAL A 197 20.56 -16.00 -20.90
N VAL A 198 19.39 -15.66 -20.35
CA VAL A 198 19.23 -14.66 -19.28
C VAL A 198 18.36 -15.26 -18.18
N VAL A 199 18.82 -15.17 -16.94
CA VAL A 199 18.08 -15.62 -15.76
C VAL A 199 17.28 -14.46 -15.18
N ASP A 200 16.02 -14.73 -14.85
CA ASP A 200 15.16 -13.75 -14.19
C ASP A 200 15.74 -13.38 -12.81
N TRP A 201 15.75 -12.09 -12.50
CA TRP A 201 16.24 -11.57 -11.22
C TRP A 201 15.53 -12.19 -10.00
N ARG A 202 14.30 -12.68 -10.18
CA ARG A 202 13.50 -13.34 -9.12
C ARG A 202 13.93 -14.79 -8.86
N ALA A 203 14.68 -15.40 -9.76
CA ALA A 203 15.13 -16.77 -9.61
C ALA A 203 16.07 -16.95 -8.39
N PRO A 204 16.08 -18.12 -7.74
CA PRO A 204 16.94 -18.35 -6.57
C PRO A 204 18.43 -18.09 -6.81
N VAL A 205 18.97 -18.44 -7.99
CA VAL A 205 20.38 -18.22 -8.34
C VAL A 205 20.73 -16.74 -8.37
N SER A 206 19.80 -15.88 -8.80
CA SER A 206 20.00 -14.44 -8.84
C SER A 206 20.15 -13.79 -7.46
N THR A 207 19.83 -14.50 -6.37
CA THR A 207 20.03 -14.01 -4.99
C THR A 207 21.48 -13.68 -4.72
N ALA A 208 22.41 -14.49 -5.27
CA ALA A 208 23.83 -14.28 -5.10
C ALA A 208 24.33 -12.99 -5.75
N PHE A 209 23.70 -12.53 -6.84
CA PHE A 209 24.02 -11.23 -7.45
C PHE A 209 23.78 -10.06 -6.48
N TYR A 210 22.75 -10.12 -5.65
CA TYR A 210 22.39 -9.04 -4.72
C TYR A 210 23.10 -9.14 -3.38
N ARG A 211 23.23 -10.37 -2.84
CA ARG A 211 23.64 -10.61 -1.44
C ARG A 211 25.08 -11.03 -1.27
N ALA A 212 25.73 -11.60 -2.30
CA ALA A 212 27.10 -12.02 -2.16
C ALA A 212 28.00 -10.83 -1.77
N SER A 213 28.89 -11.05 -0.83
CA SER A 213 29.83 -10.08 -0.31
C SER A 213 31.18 -10.75 -0.04
N HIS A 214 32.23 -9.96 0.19
CA HIS A 214 33.54 -10.50 0.56
C HIS A 214 33.48 -11.32 1.87
N ALA A 215 32.57 -10.98 2.79
CA ALA A 215 32.35 -11.73 4.02
C ALA A 215 31.57 -13.05 3.77
N GLU A 216 30.64 -13.06 2.82
CA GLU A 216 29.82 -14.19 2.44
C GLU A 216 29.69 -14.27 0.92
N PRO A 217 30.65 -14.87 0.22
CA PRO A 217 30.69 -14.87 -1.25
C PRO A 217 29.59 -15.68 -1.94
N MET A 218 28.87 -16.53 -1.23
CA MET A 218 27.78 -17.38 -1.75
C MET A 218 28.17 -18.19 -3.01
N GLY A 219 29.46 -18.55 -3.14
CA GLY A 219 30.00 -19.25 -4.31
C GLY A 219 30.30 -18.37 -5.52
N VAL A 220 30.14 -17.07 -5.44
CA VAL A 220 30.46 -16.11 -6.52
C VAL A 220 31.94 -15.79 -6.47
N LEU A 221 32.62 -15.95 -7.60
CA LEU A 221 34.01 -15.50 -7.81
C LEU A 221 34.04 -14.07 -8.31
N LEU A 222 33.24 -13.80 -9.35
CA LEU A 222 33.16 -12.50 -10.02
C LEU A 222 31.71 -12.06 -10.09
N ARG A 223 31.45 -10.82 -9.68
CA ARG A 223 30.20 -10.10 -9.94
C ARG A 223 30.49 -8.96 -10.91
N ARG A 224 29.89 -9.02 -12.11
CA ARG A 224 29.99 -7.97 -13.15
C ARG A 224 28.71 -7.16 -13.22
N ARG A 225 28.84 -5.83 -13.16
CA ARG A 225 27.74 -4.88 -13.41
C ARG A 225 27.93 -4.20 -14.75
N PHE A 226 26.81 -3.85 -15.38
CA PHE A 226 26.82 -3.19 -16.70
C PHE A 226 26.23 -1.79 -16.59
N GLY A 227 27.00 -0.80 -17.05
CA GLY A 227 26.48 0.53 -17.36
C GLY A 227 25.71 0.49 -18.69
N VAL A 228 24.54 1.14 -18.72
CA VAL A 228 23.63 1.10 -19.87
C VAL A 228 23.19 2.51 -20.23
N ASP A 229 23.23 2.86 -21.51
CA ASP A 229 22.54 4.04 -22.04
C ASP A 229 21.72 3.66 -23.27
N ARG A 230 20.43 3.94 -23.22
CA ARG A 230 19.43 3.68 -24.28
C ARG A 230 19.52 2.26 -24.88
N GLY A 231 19.70 1.26 -24.01
CA GLY A 231 19.74 -0.15 -24.39
C GLY A 231 21.06 -0.66 -24.94
N VAL A 232 22.11 0.17 -24.90
CA VAL A 232 23.49 -0.17 -25.29
C VAL A 232 24.35 -0.24 -24.04
N LEU A 233 25.21 -1.23 -23.95
CA LEU A 233 26.18 -1.34 -22.86
C LEU A 233 27.28 -0.27 -23.04
N THR A 234 27.56 0.51 -21.99
CA THR A 234 28.50 1.64 -22.03
C THR A 234 29.68 1.47 -21.07
N ALA A 235 29.55 0.61 -20.08
CA ALA A 235 30.60 0.37 -19.09
C ALA A 235 30.48 -1.04 -18.50
N ILE A 236 31.59 -1.54 -17.99
CA ILE A 236 31.70 -2.79 -17.23
C ILE A 236 32.41 -2.47 -15.92
N GLU A 237 31.89 -3.07 -14.82
CA GLU A 237 32.54 -3.02 -13.51
C GLU A 237 32.57 -4.41 -12.92
N ASP A 238 33.78 -4.90 -12.67
CA ASP A 238 34.04 -6.21 -12.10
C ASP A 238 34.38 -6.10 -10.61
N GLU A 239 33.78 -6.97 -9.82
CA GLU A 239 34.03 -7.11 -8.40
C GLU A 239 34.40 -8.55 -8.10
N HIS A 240 35.66 -8.77 -7.69
CA HIS A 240 36.22 -10.09 -7.37
C HIS A 240 35.99 -10.36 -5.88
N LEU A 241 34.93 -11.13 -5.54
CA LEU A 241 34.55 -11.40 -4.14
C LEU A 241 35.58 -12.22 -3.34
N SER A 242 36.57 -12.76 -4.01
CA SER A 242 37.71 -13.44 -3.37
C SER A 242 38.89 -12.50 -3.04
N ASP A 243 38.89 -11.26 -3.52
CA ASP A 243 39.97 -10.30 -3.27
C ASP A 243 39.59 -9.33 -2.13
N PRO A 244 40.22 -9.43 -0.95
CA PRO A 244 39.94 -8.54 0.16
C PRO A 244 40.30 -7.06 -0.13
N GLY A 245 41.13 -6.79 -1.12
CA GLY A 245 41.52 -5.42 -1.51
C GLY A 245 40.43 -4.64 -2.19
N GLU A 246 39.42 -5.30 -2.75
CA GLU A 246 38.26 -4.67 -3.40
C GLU A 246 37.07 -4.45 -2.42
N ALA A 247 37.17 -4.92 -1.17
CA ALA A 247 36.06 -4.91 -0.21
C ALA A 247 35.50 -3.50 0.09
N ASP A 248 36.33 -2.46 -0.03
CA ASP A 248 35.98 -1.07 0.26
C ASP A 248 35.71 -0.22 -1.00
N ALA A 249 35.86 -0.79 -2.19
CA ALA A 249 35.62 -0.08 -3.44
C ALA A 249 34.11 -0.05 -3.73
N GLY A 250 33.48 1.11 -3.56
CA GLY A 250 32.07 1.32 -3.96
C GLY A 250 31.89 1.16 -5.49
N SER A 251 30.75 0.61 -5.92
CA SER A 251 30.44 0.49 -7.36
C SER A 251 30.16 1.84 -8.00
N GLN A 252 30.97 2.23 -8.97
CA GLN A 252 30.79 3.47 -9.73
C GLN A 252 29.57 3.41 -10.66
N ILE A 253 29.30 2.25 -11.27
CA ILE A 253 28.10 2.05 -12.10
C ILE A 253 26.84 2.20 -11.25
N LEU A 254 26.84 1.61 -10.06
CA LEU A 254 25.71 1.72 -9.13
C LEU A 254 25.50 3.17 -8.68
N ALA A 255 26.57 3.87 -8.31
CA ALA A 255 26.52 5.28 -7.93
C ALA A 255 25.99 6.15 -9.08
N ALA A 256 26.51 5.97 -10.29
CA ALA A 256 26.06 6.69 -11.48
C ALA A 256 24.59 6.43 -11.83
N GLU A 257 24.09 5.20 -11.65
CA GLU A 257 22.68 4.88 -11.89
C GLU A 257 21.76 5.47 -10.80
N ILE A 258 22.24 5.52 -9.55
CA ILE A 258 21.54 6.19 -8.44
C ILE A 258 21.48 7.71 -8.66
N GLU A 259 22.54 8.32 -9.17
CA GLU A 259 22.64 9.77 -9.40
C GLU A 259 22.02 10.25 -10.72
N ARG A 260 21.65 9.33 -11.61
CA ARG A 260 21.06 9.67 -12.91
C ARG A 260 19.78 10.49 -12.76
N PRO A 261 19.63 11.66 -13.42
CA PRO A 261 18.43 12.47 -13.39
C PRO A 261 17.17 11.66 -13.77
N ARG A 262 16.11 11.84 -13.03
CA ARG A 262 14.86 11.08 -13.19
C ARG A 262 13.81 11.95 -13.88
N THR A 263 13.60 11.72 -15.16
CA THR A 263 12.52 12.34 -15.94
C THR A 263 11.48 11.28 -16.32
N GLY A 264 10.20 11.56 -16.10
CA GLY A 264 9.10 10.65 -16.45
C GLY A 264 8.67 9.67 -15.33
N PRO A 265 7.92 8.59 -15.67
CA PRO A 265 7.40 7.63 -14.70
C PRO A 265 8.52 6.91 -13.94
N MET A 266 8.19 6.40 -12.77
CA MET A 266 9.11 5.66 -11.91
C MET A 266 9.77 4.51 -12.68
N ARG A 267 11.10 4.43 -12.61
CA ARG A 267 11.86 3.30 -13.18
C ARG A 267 11.95 2.17 -12.16
N ASP A 268 12.10 0.94 -12.66
CA ASP A 268 12.45 -0.18 -11.79
C ASP A 268 13.85 0.00 -11.21
N ILE A 269 14.07 -0.53 -10.01
CA ILE A 269 15.38 -0.50 -9.33
C ILE A 269 16.05 -1.87 -9.31
N VAL A 270 15.69 -2.76 -10.24
CA VAL A 270 16.19 -4.15 -10.23
C VAL A 270 17.70 -4.21 -10.22
N SER A 271 18.35 -3.33 -10.98
CA SER A 271 19.83 -3.27 -11.06
C SER A 271 20.49 -2.65 -9.82
N THR A 272 19.74 -1.93 -8.99
CA THR A 272 20.24 -1.14 -7.86
C THR A 272 19.72 -1.62 -6.49
N ILE A 273 18.99 -2.73 -6.44
CA ILE A 273 18.49 -3.32 -5.18
C ILE A 273 19.70 -3.65 -4.28
N GLN A 274 19.65 -3.14 -3.06
CA GLN A 274 20.69 -3.41 -2.05
C GLN A 274 20.40 -4.70 -1.28
N PRO A 275 21.42 -5.31 -0.64
CA PRO A 275 21.24 -6.56 0.11
C PRO A 275 20.12 -6.51 1.16
N GLU A 276 20.03 -5.44 1.93
CA GLU A 276 18.97 -5.23 2.93
C GLU A 276 17.57 -5.11 2.30
N GLN A 277 17.47 -4.49 1.12
CA GLN A 277 16.22 -4.39 0.36
C GLN A 277 15.82 -5.76 -0.21
N ASP A 278 16.78 -6.55 -0.72
CA ASP A 278 16.53 -7.88 -1.27
C ASP A 278 16.02 -8.86 -0.19
N VAL A 279 16.46 -8.72 1.06
CA VAL A 279 15.92 -9.49 2.19
C VAL A 279 14.41 -9.25 2.35
N ILE A 280 13.99 -7.98 2.30
CA ILE A 280 12.58 -7.62 2.38
C ILE A 280 11.80 -8.15 1.17
N VAL A 281 12.33 -7.95 -0.04
CA VAL A 281 11.71 -8.38 -1.30
C VAL A 281 11.44 -9.88 -1.30
N ARG A 282 12.41 -10.70 -0.84
CA ARG A 282 12.32 -12.17 -0.88
C ARG A 282 11.77 -12.82 0.39
N SER A 283 11.21 -12.06 1.31
CA SER A 283 10.57 -12.63 2.50
C SER A 283 9.29 -13.38 2.13
N ASP A 284 8.96 -14.42 2.90
CA ASP A 284 7.84 -15.33 2.65
C ASP A 284 6.48 -14.61 2.50
N VAL A 285 5.59 -15.22 1.71
CA VAL A 285 4.24 -14.70 1.44
C VAL A 285 3.34 -14.64 2.67
N GLU A 286 3.59 -15.45 3.68
CA GLU A 286 2.81 -15.45 4.92
C GLU A 286 3.26 -14.36 5.89
N THR A 287 4.46 -13.81 5.67
CA THR A 287 5.02 -12.76 6.51
C THR A 287 4.44 -11.40 6.15
N THR A 288 3.79 -10.77 7.12
CA THR A 288 3.46 -9.35 7.02
C THR A 288 4.66 -8.51 7.43
N ILE A 289 5.06 -7.59 6.57
CA ILE A 289 6.22 -6.71 6.76
C ILE A 289 5.76 -5.27 6.85
N CYS A 290 6.27 -4.55 7.84
CA CYS A 290 6.19 -3.11 7.94
C CYS A 290 7.58 -2.52 7.65
N VAL A 291 7.68 -1.61 6.69
CA VAL A 291 8.94 -0.97 6.31
C VAL A 291 8.91 0.49 6.73
N GLN A 292 9.66 0.82 7.77
CA GLN A 292 9.99 2.20 8.11
C GLN A 292 11.18 2.63 7.26
N GLY A 293 11.04 3.64 6.45
CA GLY A 293 12.15 4.15 5.67
C GLY A 293 12.10 5.65 5.52
N ALA A 294 13.23 6.29 5.68
CA ALA A 294 13.41 7.72 5.47
C ALA A 294 13.15 8.13 4.02
N PRO A 295 13.09 9.44 3.71
CA PRO A 295 12.99 9.92 2.34
C PRO A 295 14.10 9.35 1.45
N GLY A 296 13.75 8.91 0.25
CA GLY A 296 14.72 8.42 -0.72
C GLY A 296 15.32 7.04 -0.47
N THR A 297 14.85 6.27 0.54
CA THR A 297 15.34 4.91 0.81
C THR A 297 14.79 3.83 -0.14
N GLY A 298 13.93 4.20 -1.08
CA GLY A 298 13.37 3.27 -2.07
C GLY A 298 12.22 2.40 -1.55
N LYS A 299 11.52 2.77 -0.47
CA LYS A 299 10.38 2.03 0.12
C LYS A 299 9.38 1.53 -0.93
N THR A 300 8.84 2.45 -1.72
CA THR A 300 7.85 2.15 -2.77
C THR A 300 8.38 1.11 -3.75
N ALA A 301 9.62 1.30 -4.21
CA ALA A 301 10.26 0.37 -5.12
C ALA A 301 10.41 -1.02 -4.50
N VAL A 302 10.87 -1.11 -3.23
CA VAL A 302 10.95 -2.37 -2.49
C VAL A 302 9.60 -3.06 -2.40
N GLY A 303 8.53 -2.32 -2.11
CA GLY A 303 7.18 -2.87 -2.05
C GLY A 303 6.68 -3.42 -3.39
N LEU A 304 6.94 -2.71 -4.50
CA LEU A 304 6.57 -3.16 -5.84
C LEU A 304 7.40 -4.38 -6.29
N HIS A 305 8.71 -4.38 -6.01
CA HIS A 305 9.56 -5.53 -6.31
C HIS A 305 9.19 -6.75 -5.48
N ARG A 306 8.79 -6.55 -4.21
CA ARG A 306 8.25 -7.63 -3.38
C ARG A 306 6.94 -8.18 -3.98
N ALA A 307 6.02 -7.34 -4.42
CA ALA A 307 4.80 -7.79 -5.10
C ALA A 307 5.13 -8.64 -6.34
N ALA A 308 6.08 -8.18 -7.17
CA ALA A 308 6.52 -8.91 -8.35
C ALA A 308 7.20 -10.25 -8.00
N TRP A 309 8.04 -10.28 -6.96
CA TRP A 309 8.67 -11.52 -6.50
C TRP A 309 7.65 -12.50 -5.90
N LEU A 310 6.70 -12.04 -5.09
CA LEU A 310 5.65 -12.87 -4.54
C LEU A 310 4.78 -13.51 -5.63
N LEU A 311 4.40 -12.75 -6.66
CA LEU A 311 3.65 -13.24 -7.82
C LEU A 311 4.44 -14.27 -8.63
N TYR A 312 5.75 -14.11 -8.72
CA TYR A 312 6.63 -15.08 -9.37
C TYR A 312 6.73 -16.38 -8.55
N SER A 313 7.04 -16.26 -7.25
CA SER A 313 7.35 -17.41 -6.38
C SER A 313 6.10 -18.16 -5.90
N PHE A 314 4.96 -17.47 -5.73
CA PHE A 314 3.71 -18.02 -5.20
C PHE A 314 2.53 -17.86 -6.19
N ARG A 315 2.83 -17.98 -7.48
CA ARG A 315 1.91 -17.70 -8.59
C ARG A 315 0.56 -18.42 -8.46
N GLU A 316 0.56 -19.73 -8.23
CA GLU A 316 -0.69 -20.51 -8.14
C GLU A 316 -1.64 -20.02 -7.04
N ARG A 317 -1.08 -19.56 -5.92
CA ARG A 317 -1.84 -19.03 -4.79
C ARG A 317 -2.34 -17.63 -5.09
N LEU A 318 -1.47 -16.73 -5.54
CA LEU A 318 -1.78 -15.31 -5.71
C LEU A 318 -2.58 -15.02 -6.98
N ASP A 319 -2.48 -15.83 -8.02
CA ASP A 319 -3.36 -15.73 -9.20
C ASP A 319 -4.83 -15.97 -8.83
N ARG A 320 -5.10 -16.82 -7.82
CA ARG A 320 -6.46 -17.09 -7.33
C ARG A 320 -6.97 -16.09 -6.31
N THR A 321 -6.09 -15.58 -5.47
CA THR A 321 -6.46 -14.72 -4.33
C THR A 321 -6.26 -13.24 -4.59
N GLY A 322 -5.46 -12.87 -5.58
CA GLY A 322 -5.19 -11.50 -5.99
C GLY A 322 -4.12 -10.80 -5.16
N VAL A 323 -3.51 -9.79 -5.79
CA VAL A 323 -2.58 -8.83 -5.16
C VAL A 323 -3.07 -7.42 -5.47
N LEU A 324 -3.02 -6.53 -4.49
CA LEU A 324 -3.45 -5.14 -4.60
C LEU A 324 -2.35 -4.21 -4.08
N VAL A 325 -2.04 -3.18 -4.86
CA VAL A 325 -1.23 -2.03 -4.41
C VAL A 325 -2.17 -0.88 -4.08
N VAL A 326 -2.06 -0.38 -2.85
CA VAL A 326 -2.82 0.76 -2.37
C VAL A 326 -1.86 1.94 -2.19
N GLY A 327 -2.11 3.01 -2.94
CA GLY A 327 -1.32 4.23 -2.89
C GLY A 327 -2.11 5.42 -2.33
N PRO A 328 -1.43 6.55 -2.07
CA PRO A 328 -2.06 7.73 -1.48
C PRO A 328 -3.06 8.43 -2.42
N ASN A 329 -2.82 8.46 -3.72
CA ASN A 329 -3.66 9.15 -4.70
C ASN A 329 -3.47 8.59 -6.11
N ALA A 330 -4.28 9.07 -7.08
CA ALA A 330 -4.26 8.63 -8.47
C ALA A 330 -2.94 8.97 -9.18
N ALA A 331 -2.41 10.17 -9.00
CA ALA A 331 -1.15 10.60 -9.62
C ALA A 331 0.03 9.69 -9.21
N PHE A 332 0.08 9.28 -7.95
CA PHE A 332 1.03 8.28 -7.49
C PHE A 332 0.86 6.94 -8.20
N LEU A 333 -0.39 6.47 -8.36
CA LEU A 333 -0.68 5.22 -9.06
C LEU A 333 -0.28 5.26 -10.52
N ASP A 334 -0.49 6.37 -11.20
CA ASP A 334 -0.06 6.58 -12.59
C ASP A 334 1.47 6.55 -12.69
N HIS A 335 2.16 7.17 -11.73
CA HIS A 335 3.63 7.18 -11.67
C HIS A 335 4.23 5.79 -11.50
N ILE A 336 3.62 4.93 -10.68
CA ILE A 336 4.09 3.55 -10.43
C ILE A 336 3.51 2.53 -11.42
N GLY A 337 2.50 2.91 -12.18
CA GLY A 337 1.73 1.99 -13.04
C GLY A 337 2.57 1.27 -14.11
N ALA A 338 3.68 1.86 -14.54
CA ALA A 338 4.59 1.27 -15.51
C ALA A 338 5.62 0.28 -14.89
N VAL A 339 5.83 0.34 -13.56
CA VAL A 339 6.89 -0.44 -12.89
C VAL A 339 6.61 -1.93 -12.90
N LEU A 340 5.41 -2.35 -12.48
CA LEU A 340 5.07 -3.78 -12.41
C LEU A 340 5.06 -4.47 -13.78
N PRO A 341 4.52 -3.87 -14.86
CA PRO A 341 4.69 -4.41 -16.21
C PRO A 341 6.16 -4.53 -16.64
N ALA A 342 7.01 -3.55 -16.31
CA ALA A 342 8.45 -3.62 -16.56
C ALA A 342 9.13 -4.77 -15.81
N LEU A 343 8.62 -5.13 -14.63
CA LEU A 343 9.06 -6.28 -13.84
C LEU A 343 8.44 -7.62 -14.30
N GLY A 344 7.63 -7.61 -15.35
CA GLY A 344 7.02 -8.80 -15.93
C GLY A 344 5.68 -9.20 -15.32
N GLU A 345 5.05 -8.34 -14.49
CA GLU A 345 3.79 -8.64 -13.82
C GLU A 345 2.66 -7.67 -14.24
N VAL A 346 1.58 -8.24 -14.77
CA VAL A 346 0.43 -7.50 -15.34
C VAL A 346 -0.85 -7.65 -14.51
N ARG A 347 -0.84 -8.51 -13.48
CA ARG A 347 -2.04 -8.91 -12.72
C ARG A 347 -2.15 -8.30 -11.33
N VAL A 348 -1.60 -7.13 -11.13
CA VAL A 348 -1.68 -6.43 -9.86
C VAL A 348 -2.78 -5.39 -9.95
N GLY A 349 -3.74 -5.44 -9.03
CA GLY A 349 -4.71 -4.36 -8.87
C GLY A 349 -4.05 -3.13 -8.28
N HIS A 350 -4.48 -1.94 -8.72
CA HIS A 350 -4.04 -0.67 -8.17
C HIS A 350 -5.26 0.12 -7.71
N ALA A 351 -5.21 0.71 -6.54
CA ALA A 351 -6.25 1.58 -6.02
C ALA A 351 -5.67 2.66 -5.13
N SER A 352 -6.21 3.88 -5.19
CA SER A 352 -6.01 4.82 -4.09
C SER A 352 -6.92 4.45 -2.92
N VAL A 353 -6.61 4.97 -1.72
CA VAL A 353 -7.50 4.77 -0.56
C VAL A 353 -8.91 5.28 -0.87
N GLU A 354 -9.03 6.36 -1.62
CA GLU A 354 -10.31 6.95 -2.03
C GLU A 354 -11.10 6.03 -2.97
N THR A 355 -10.44 5.49 -4.00
CA THR A 355 -11.11 4.56 -4.94
C THR A 355 -11.41 3.21 -4.30
N LEU A 356 -10.61 2.77 -3.34
CA LEU A 356 -10.85 1.55 -2.57
C LEU A 356 -12.09 1.67 -1.69
N LEU A 357 -12.37 2.87 -1.20
CA LEU A 357 -13.47 3.20 -0.29
C LEU A 357 -14.63 3.93 -0.98
N ASP A 358 -14.79 3.77 -2.29
CA ASP A 358 -15.89 4.39 -3.04
C ASP A 358 -17.24 3.72 -2.69
N HIS A 359 -17.85 4.20 -1.61
CA HIS A 359 -19.21 3.85 -1.18
C HIS A 359 -20.24 4.92 -1.55
N GLY A 360 -19.84 5.95 -2.29
CA GLY A 360 -20.70 7.02 -2.74
C GLY A 360 -19.96 8.32 -3.02
N ARG A 361 -20.65 9.25 -3.68
CA ARG A 361 -20.03 10.51 -4.08
C ARG A 361 -19.75 11.41 -2.88
N VAL A 362 -18.50 11.78 -2.67
CA VAL A 362 -18.07 12.83 -1.73
C VAL A 362 -18.59 14.19 -2.24
N ARG A 363 -19.26 14.95 -1.35
CA ARG A 363 -19.92 16.24 -1.68
C ARG A 363 -19.69 17.34 -0.65
N THR A 364 -18.94 17.05 0.40
CA THR A 364 -18.62 18.01 1.45
C THR A 364 -17.27 17.69 2.06
N VAL A 365 -16.71 18.67 2.74
CA VAL A 365 -15.47 18.54 3.52
C VAL A 365 -15.85 18.74 4.98
N ASP A 366 -15.42 17.84 5.84
CA ASP A 366 -15.61 17.98 7.29
C ASP A 366 -14.64 19.00 7.88
N PRO A 367 -15.03 19.70 8.96
CA PRO A 367 -14.06 20.36 9.84
C PRO A 367 -13.02 19.34 10.34
N ALA A 368 -11.75 19.77 10.49
CA ALA A 368 -10.66 18.88 10.84
C ALA A 368 -10.93 18.01 12.09
N LYS A 369 -11.52 18.58 13.15
CA LYS A 369 -11.89 17.85 14.38
C LYS A 369 -12.92 16.75 14.12
N VAL A 370 -13.89 17.01 13.24
CA VAL A 370 -14.92 16.03 12.87
C VAL A 370 -14.29 14.90 12.05
N ALA A 371 -13.42 15.22 11.10
CA ALA A 371 -12.72 14.23 10.30
C ALA A 371 -11.82 13.31 11.17
N VAL A 372 -11.12 13.88 12.16
CA VAL A 372 -10.34 13.12 13.14
C VAL A 372 -11.23 12.17 13.95
N LEU A 373 -12.36 12.66 14.45
CA LEU A 373 -13.30 11.84 15.22
C LEU A 373 -13.92 10.71 14.40
N LYS A 374 -14.28 10.97 13.13
CA LYS A 374 -14.77 9.93 12.20
C LYS A 374 -13.68 8.88 11.88
N GLY A 375 -12.40 9.28 11.89
CA GLY A 375 -11.25 8.38 11.72
C GLY A 375 -10.87 7.57 12.97
N ASP A 376 -11.41 7.91 14.13
CA ASP A 376 -11.09 7.29 15.44
C ASP A 376 -11.51 5.81 15.51
N PRO A 377 -10.67 4.91 16.06
CA PRO A 377 -10.98 3.48 16.16
C PRO A 377 -12.21 3.16 16.99
N ARG A 378 -12.63 4.03 17.92
CA ARG A 378 -13.87 3.89 18.70
C ARG A 378 -15.12 3.85 17.81
N MET A 379 -15.05 4.47 16.61
CA MET A 379 -16.13 4.46 15.65
C MET A 379 -16.51 3.05 15.19
N ALA A 380 -15.55 2.13 15.11
CA ALA A 380 -15.85 0.74 14.76
C ALA A 380 -16.86 0.08 15.73
N GLU A 381 -16.72 0.35 17.03
CA GLU A 381 -17.66 -0.17 18.04
C GLU A 381 -19.00 0.59 18.02
N VAL A 382 -18.98 1.90 17.79
CA VAL A 382 -20.21 2.70 17.59
C VAL A 382 -21.03 2.14 16.43
N LEU A 383 -20.41 1.89 15.28
CA LEU A 383 -21.06 1.35 14.10
C LEU A 383 -21.55 -0.09 14.33
N ARG A 384 -20.76 -0.91 15.00
CA ARG A 384 -21.17 -2.27 15.37
C ARG A 384 -22.44 -2.25 16.21
N ARG A 385 -22.49 -1.41 17.27
CA ARG A 385 -23.67 -1.27 18.12
C ARG A 385 -24.87 -0.74 17.35
N ALA A 386 -24.67 0.20 16.45
CA ALA A 386 -25.72 0.73 15.58
C ALA A 386 -26.33 -0.37 14.71
N VAL A 387 -25.52 -1.20 14.05
CA VAL A 387 -25.99 -2.33 13.21
C VAL A 387 -26.78 -3.33 14.03
N TRP A 388 -26.22 -3.82 15.14
CA TRP A 388 -26.87 -4.83 15.98
C TRP A 388 -28.05 -4.27 16.74
N GLY A 389 -28.13 -2.96 16.99
CA GLY A 389 -29.28 -2.27 17.57
C GLY A 389 -30.56 -2.30 16.72
N HIS A 390 -30.45 -2.70 15.43
CA HIS A 390 -31.61 -2.91 14.56
C HIS A 390 -32.32 -4.25 14.80
N VAL A 391 -31.67 -5.21 15.47
CA VAL A 391 -32.32 -6.46 15.89
C VAL A 391 -33.27 -6.13 17.01
N ARG A 392 -34.54 -6.38 16.77
CA ARG A 392 -35.64 -6.07 17.73
C ARG A 392 -35.81 -7.20 18.71
N PRO A 393 -36.07 -6.91 19.99
CA PRO A 393 -36.39 -7.95 20.98
C PRO A 393 -37.68 -8.67 20.62
N ALA A 394 -37.74 -9.97 20.92
CA ALA A 394 -38.91 -10.77 20.71
C ALA A 394 -39.97 -10.50 21.80
N THR A 395 -40.96 -9.66 21.51
CA THR A 395 -42.06 -9.34 22.40
C THR A 395 -43.26 -10.27 22.22
N GLU A 396 -43.34 -10.94 21.05
CA GLU A 396 -44.47 -11.83 20.70
C GLU A 396 -43.95 -13.22 20.31
N ALA A 397 -44.81 -14.22 20.48
CA ALA A 397 -44.52 -15.58 20.08
C ALA A 397 -44.55 -15.73 18.55
N CYS A 398 -43.67 -16.54 17.99
CA CYS A 398 -43.74 -16.95 16.59
C CYS A 398 -44.88 -17.95 16.40
N VAL A 399 -45.88 -17.60 15.61
CA VAL A 399 -47.06 -18.46 15.35
C VAL A 399 -47.11 -18.84 13.88
N ILE A 400 -46.92 -20.13 13.60
CA ILE A 400 -46.86 -20.66 12.21
C ILE A 400 -48.09 -21.57 11.99
N PRO A 401 -49.03 -21.17 11.13
CA PRO A 401 -50.18 -22.02 10.76
C PRO A 401 -49.70 -23.11 9.78
N ARG A 402 -50.10 -24.37 10.05
CA ARG A 402 -49.84 -25.51 9.17
C ARG A 402 -51.02 -26.47 9.23
N GLY A 403 -51.78 -26.54 8.15
CA GLY A 403 -53.05 -27.26 8.12
C GLY A 403 -54.05 -26.66 9.11
N VAL A 404 -54.63 -27.49 9.97
CA VAL A 404 -55.56 -27.05 10.99
C VAL A 404 -54.89 -26.61 12.32
N ARG A 405 -53.59 -26.84 12.42
CA ARG A 405 -52.83 -26.51 13.65
C ARG A 405 -52.08 -25.19 13.51
N ARG A 406 -51.82 -24.55 14.65
CA ARG A 406 -50.97 -23.37 14.78
C ARG A 406 -49.85 -23.71 15.75
N TRP A 407 -48.62 -23.73 15.26
CA TRP A 407 -47.43 -23.99 16.06
C TRP A 407 -46.91 -22.70 16.64
N ARG A 408 -46.62 -22.66 17.93
CA ARG A 408 -46.29 -21.46 18.65
C ARG A 408 -44.97 -21.61 19.39
N VAL A 409 -43.93 -20.91 18.92
CA VAL A 409 -42.65 -20.75 19.65
C VAL A 409 -42.80 -19.55 20.60
N PRO A 410 -42.63 -19.70 21.90
CA PRO A 410 -42.74 -18.61 22.87
C PRO A 410 -41.71 -17.49 22.60
N ALA A 411 -42.03 -16.26 23.03
CA ALA A 411 -41.15 -15.10 22.83
C ALA A 411 -39.77 -15.28 23.48
N TYR A 412 -39.68 -15.95 24.62
CA TYR A 412 -38.41 -16.21 25.30
C TYR A 412 -37.49 -17.17 24.49
N ASP A 413 -38.06 -18.23 23.88
CA ASP A 413 -37.31 -19.15 23.01
C ASP A 413 -36.83 -18.41 21.74
N VAL A 414 -37.68 -17.53 21.21
CA VAL A 414 -37.29 -16.66 20.07
C VAL A 414 -36.14 -15.74 20.44
N GLN A 415 -36.21 -15.12 21.64
CA GLN A 415 -35.15 -14.23 22.13
C GLN A 415 -33.84 -15.00 22.32
N GLU A 416 -33.84 -16.19 22.85
CA GLU A 416 -32.65 -17.03 23.00
C GLU A 416 -32.01 -17.33 21.65
N ILE A 417 -32.84 -17.62 20.62
CA ILE A 417 -32.34 -17.82 19.24
C ILE A 417 -31.69 -16.53 18.66
N LEU A 418 -32.28 -15.35 18.91
CA LEU A 418 -31.72 -14.07 18.48
C LEU A 418 -30.39 -13.82 19.16
N ASP A 419 -30.31 -14.03 20.49
CA ASP A 419 -29.09 -13.81 21.26
C ASP A 419 -27.98 -14.79 20.86
N GLU A 420 -28.30 -16.06 20.60
CA GLU A 420 -27.35 -17.06 20.07
C GLU A 420 -26.79 -16.64 18.73
N LEU A 421 -27.66 -16.21 17.80
CA LEU A 421 -27.21 -15.79 16.47
C LEU A 421 -26.36 -14.51 16.52
N ALA A 422 -26.70 -13.55 17.39
CA ALA A 422 -25.95 -12.35 17.60
C ALA A 422 -24.54 -12.63 18.18
N ALA A 423 -24.45 -13.61 19.09
CA ALA A 423 -23.20 -14.01 19.74
C ALA A 423 -22.26 -14.84 18.85
N ARG A 424 -22.73 -15.38 17.72
CA ARG A 424 -21.93 -16.29 16.85
C ARG A 424 -20.76 -15.65 16.14
N GLY A 425 -20.62 -14.32 16.16
CA GLY A 425 -19.54 -13.62 15.46
C GLY A 425 -19.64 -13.62 13.92
N VAL A 426 -20.80 -14.04 13.36
CA VAL A 426 -21.07 -13.95 11.92
C VAL A 426 -21.58 -12.57 11.52
N ARG A 427 -21.55 -12.25 10.22
CA ARG A 427 -22.03 -10.96 9.71
C ARG A 427 -23.56 -10.88 9.82
N TYR A 428 -24.08 -9.65 9.95
CA TYR A 428 -25.49 -9.35 10.17
C TYR A 428 -26.43 -10.05 9.17
N GLU A 429 -26.14 -9.98 7.85
CA GLU A 429 -26.94 -10.62 6.82
C GLU A 429 -26.87 -12.16 6.87
N ALA A 430 -25.72 -12.72 7.25
CA ALA A 430 -25.60 -14.16 7.44
C ALA A 430 -26.44 -14.65 8.62
N ALA A 431 -26.37 -13.96 9.77
CA ALA A 431 -27.21 -14.28 10.93
C ALA A 431 -28.69 -14.11 10.58
N ARG A 432 -29.05 -13.02 9.89
CA ARG A 432 -30.42 -12.78 9.40
C ARG A 432 -30.93 -13.91 8.50
N ALA A 433 -30.12 -14.42 7.62
CA ALA A 433 -30.46 -15.53 6.73
C ALA A 433 -30.63 -16.85 7.47
N MET A 434 -29.96 -17.05 8.61
CA MET A 434 -30.08 -18.26 9.46
C MET A 434 -31.32 -18.24 10.33
N LEU A 435 -31.90 -17.09 10.70
CA LEU A 435 -32.97 -16.93 11.62
C LEU A 435 -34.23 -17.76 11.27
N PRO A 436 -34.75 -17.76 10.00
CA PRO A 436 -35.91 -18.57 9.65
C PRO A 436 -35.70 -20.07 9.85
N GLN A 437 -34.53 -20.60 9.59
CA GLN A 437 -34.22 -22.02 9.82
C GLN A 437 -34.12 -22.38 11.28
N ARG A 438 -33.55 -21.51 12.11
CA ARG A 438 -33.46 -21.72 13.56
C ARG A 438 -34.86 -21.67 14.21
N LEU A 439 -35.71 -20.72 13.80
CA LEU A 439 -37.10 -20.66 14.23
C LEU A 439 -37.93 -21.87 13.75
N ALA A 440 -37.70 -22.32 12.49
CA ALA A 440 -38.36 -23.51 11.97
C ALA A 440 -37.97 -24.76 12.75
N HIS A 441 -36.69 -24.91 13.13
CA HIS A 441 -36.27 -26.01 14.00
C HIS A 441 -37.00 -25.99 15.36
N ALA A 442 -37.16 -24.81 15.99
CA ALA A 442 -37.95 -24.67 17.22
C ALA A 442 -39.42 -25.07 17.02
N VAL A 443 -40.00 -24.82 15.83
CA VAL A 443 -41.36 -25.31 15.47
C VAL A 443 -41.38 -26.82 15.34
N LEU A 444 -40.35 -27.44 14.72
CA LEU A 444 -40.26 -28.90 14.61
C LEU A 444 -40.22 -29.58 15.98
N LEU A 445 -39.45 -29.06 16.91
CA LEU A 445 -39.41 -29.55 18.30
C LEU A 445 -40.79 -29.51 18.97
N GLN A 446 -41.64 -28.51 18.65
CA GLN A 446 -43.03 -28.46 19.13
C GLN A 446 -43.89 -29.56 18.45
N MET A 447 -43.65 -29.85 17.16
CA MET A 447 -44.34 -30.91 16.41
C MET A 447 -43.99 -32.29 16.99
N GLU A 448 -42.73 -32.56 17.26
CA GLU A 448 -42.24 -33.80 17.87
C GLU A 448 -42.84 -34.01 19.28
N ARG A 449 -42.84 -32.94 20.11
CA ARG A 449 -43.50 -33.00 21.43
C ARG A 449 -45.01 -33.28 21.34
N ALA A 450 -45.64 -32.94 20.22
CA ALA A 450 -47.05 -33.24 19.96
C ALA A 450 -47.27 -34.61 19.28
N GLY A 451 -46.21 -35.43 19.12
CA GLY A 451 -46.27 -36.78 18.57
C GLY A 451 -46.21 -36.83 17.04
N GLU A 452 -45.86 -35.74 16.36
CA GLU A 452 -45.56 -35.75 14.92
C GLU A 452 -44.07 -36.11 14.67
N SER A 453 -43.76 -36.63 13.50
CA SER A 453 -42.39 -36.96 13.10
C SER A 453 -42.03 -36.13 11.87
N PRO A 454 -41.73 -34.82 12.03
CA PRO A 454 -41.34 -33.98 10.90
C PRO A 454 -39.92 -34.30 10.41
N ASP A 455 -39.71 -34.23 9.10
CA ASP A 455 -38.41 -34.37 8.45
C ASP A 455 -37.81 -32.99 8.06
N ASP A 456 -36.62 -32.99 7.49
CA ASP A 456 -35.92 -31.79 7.00
C ASP A 456 -36.73 -31.02 5.95
N ARG A 457 -37.55 -31.74 5.14
CA ARG A 457 -38.42 -31.10 4.14
C ARG A 457 -39.52 -30.27 4.81
N VAL A 458 -40.00 -30.74 5.96
CA VAL A 458 -40.96 -29.98 6.79
C VAL A 458 -40.30 -28.75 7.34
N GLN A 459 -39.08 -28.85 7.88
CA GLN A 459 -38.31 -27.71 8.37
C GLN A 459 -38.14 -26.66 7.30
N ASP A 460 -37.66 -27.07 6.13
CA ASP A 460 -37.48 -26.22 4.98
C ASP A 460 -38.74 -25.52 4.50
N ALA A 461 -39.87 -26.25 4.50
CA ALA A 461 -41.16 -25.68 4.14
C ALA A 461 -41.64 -24.64 5.16
N VAL A 462 -41.44 -24.91 6.47
CA VAL A 462 -41.74 -23.96 7.54
C VAL A 462 -40.87 -22.71 7.44
N ALA A 463 -39.55 -22.87 7.27
CA ALA A 463 -38.62 -21.76 7.15
C ALA A 463 -38.93 -20.85 5.92
N ARG A 464 -39.34 -21.45 4.80
CA ARG A 464 -39.72 -20.71 3.59
C ARG A 464 -41.13 -20.14 3.58
N SER A 465 -41.94 -20.46 4.53
CA SER A 465 -43.36 -20.01 4.64
C SER A 465 -43.43 -18.48 4.75
N ALA A 466 -44.49 -17.88 4.17
CA ALA A 466 -44.69 -16.44 4.25
C ALA A 466 -44.81 -15.90 5.69
N PRO A 467 -45.57 -16.59 6.63
CA PRO A 467 -45.62 -16.16 8.03
C PRO A 467 -44.25 -16.16 8.71
N MET A 468 -43.43 -17.20 8.48
CA MET A 468 -42.05 -17.26 9.04
C MET A 468 -41.16 -16.13 8.52
N LYS A 469 -41.16 -15.89 7.22
CA LYS A 469 -40.38 -14.81 6.63
C LYS A 469 -40.83 -13.44 7.13
N ALA A 470 -42.14 -13.21 7.26
CA ALA A 470 -42.67 -11.95 7.77
C ALA A 470 -42.27 -11.73 9.23
N PHE A 471 -42.38 -12.77 10.06
CA PHE A 471 -42.02 -12.72 11.47
C PHE A 471 -40.51 -12.50 11.64
N ALA A 472 -39.67 -13.25 10.94
CA ALA A 472 -38.22 -13.06 10.97
C ALA A 472 -37.83 -11.65 10.53
N ALA A 473 -38.44 -11.12 9.45
CA ALA A 473 -38.17 -9.77 8.98
C ALA A 473 -38.62 -8.66 9.94
N SER A 474 -39.65 -8.92 10.78
CA SER A 474 -40.07 -7.95 11.79
C SER A 474 -39.08 -7.83 12.95
N LEU A 475 -38.36 -8.92 13.27
CA LEU A 475 -37.35 -8.96 14.32
C LEU A 475 -35.95 -8.57 13.80
N TRP A 476 -35.61 -9.00 12.60
CA TRP A 476 -34.29 -8.79 11.99
C TRP A 476 -34.44 -8.16 10.62
N PRO A 477 -34.59 -6.82 10.54
CA PRO A 477 -34.85 -6.12 9.30
C PRO A 477 -33.64 -6.14 8.39
N ARG A 478 -33.87 -5.93 7.08
CA ARG A 478 -32.81 -5.62 6.13
C ARG A 478 -32.41 -4.15 6.29
N ILE A 479 -31.13 -3.91 6.39
CA ILE A 479 -30.54 -2.56 6.52
C ILE A 479 -29.46 -2.36 5.45
N ASP A 480 -29.10 -1.13 5.17
CA ASP A 480 -27.96 -0.81 4.31
C ASP A 480 -27.02 0.19 5.00
N PRO A 481 -25.73 0.20 4.61
CA PRO A 481 -24.71 1.05 5.24
C PRO A 481 -25.08 2.53 5.30
N ALA A 482 -25.53 3.10 4.18
CA ALA A 482 -25.86 4.51 4.10
C ALA A 482 -27.08 4.89 4.94
N GLN A 483 -28.04 3.95 5.12
CA GLN A 483 -29.18 4.17 5.98
C GLN A 483 -28.78 4.21 7.46
N VAL A 484 -27.93 3.29 7.89
CA VAL A 484 -27.44 3.23 9.28
C VAL A 484 -26.65 4.49 9.63
N LEU A 485 -25.73 4.90 8.76
CA LEU A 485 -24.94 6.11 8.98
C LEU A 485 -25.79 7.38 8.95
N PHE A 486 -26.79 7.44 8.04
CA PHE A 486 -27.77 8.51 7.99
C PHE A 486 -28.56 8.63 9.30
N GLU A 487 -29.02 7.53 9.86
CA GLU A 487 -29.74 7.49 11.14
C GLU A 487 -28.88 7.97 12.30
N LEU A 488 -27.60 7.57 12.34
CA LEU A 488 -26.65 8.03 13.35
C LEU A 488 -26.44 9.55 13.31
N TRP A 489 -26.22 10.11 12.13
CA TRP A 489 -25.97 11.56 12.01
C TRP A 489 -27.23 12.42 12.08
N SER A 490 -28.41 11.82 11.96
CA SER A 490 -29.71 12.51 11.99
C SER A 490 -30.41 12.47 13.36
N SER A 491 -30.05 11.50 14.22
CA SER A 491 -30.81 11.25 15.46
C SER A 491 -29.87 11.23 16.68
N PRO A 492 -29.98 12.25 17.56
CA PRO A 492 -29.25 12.26 18.84
C PRO A 492 -29.47 11.01 19.67
N ASP A 493 -30.72 10.49 19.67
CA ASP A 493 -31.07 9.28 20.43
C ASP A 493 -30.43 8.02 19.85
N ALA A 494 -30.34 7.90 18.51
CA ALA A 494 -29.69 6.76 17.87
C ALA A 494 -28.19 6.79 18.15
N LEU A 495 -27.54 7.96 17.94
CA LEU A 495 -26.12 8.15 18.21
C LEU A 495 -25.81 7.95 19.70
N GLY A 496 -26.62 8.52 20.61
CA GLY A 496 -26.42 8.40 22.04
C GLY A 496 -26.48 6.94 22.54
N ARG A 497 -27.38 6.11 21.99
CA ARG A 497 -27.42 4.66 22.32
C ARG A 497 -26.17 3.94 21.80
N ALA A 498 -25.74 4.20 20.55
CA ALA A 498 -24.62 3.51 19.95
C ALA A 498 -23.27 3.96 20.54
N ALA A 499 -23.13 5.25 20.86
CA ALA A 499 -21.92 5.88 21.37
C ALA A 499 -21.79 5.85 22.90
N SER A 500 -22.79 5.33 23.63
CA SER A 500 -22.80 5.32 25.09
C SER A 500 -21.52 4.72 25.69
N GLY A 501 -20.81 5.52 26.52
CA GLY A 501 -19.55 5.12 27.14
C GLY A 501 -18.34 5.07 26.18
N LEU A 502 -18.51 5.45 24.92
CA LEU A 502 -17.42 5.51 23.92
C LEU A 502 -17.07 6.95 23.54
N LEU A 503 -18.09 7.77 23.29
CA LEU A 503 -17.94 9.17 22.93
C LEU A 503 -18.64 10.05 23.98
N ASP A 504 -18.03 11.18 24.30
CA ASP A 504 -18.66 12.16 25.17
C ASP A 504 -19.74 12.99 24.44
N ASN A 505 -20.42 13.89 25.16
CA ASN A 505 -21.53 14.66 24.61
C ASN A 505 -21.05 15.69 23.56
N GLU A 506 -19.86 16.22 23.69
CA GLU A 506 -19.29 17.18 22.75
C GLU A 506 -18.93 16.45 21.44
N GLU A 507 -18.25 15.30 21.54
CA GLU A 507 -17.93 14.44 20.42
C GLU A 507 -19.20 13.99 19.65
N GLN A 508 -20.25 13.59 20.38
CA GLN A 508 -21.53 13.22 19.77
C GLN A 508 -22.18 14.41 19.05
N ALA A 509 -22.16 15.61 19.67
CA ALA A 509 -22.72 16.81 19.04
C ALA A 509 -21.99 17.20 17.75
N MET A 510 -20.66 17.00 17.68
CA MET A 510 -19.87 17.26 16.47
C MET A 510 -20.22 16.34 15.29
N LEU A 511 -20.72 15.13 15.55
CA LEU A 511 -21.08 14.17 14.50
C LEU A 511 -22.47 14.41 13.92
N LEU A 512 -23.36 15.08 14.65
CA LEU A 512 -24.73 15.35 14.22
C LEU A 512 -24.77 16.46 13.16
N TRP A 513 -25.62 16.30 12.17
CA TRP A 513 -25.85 17.34 11.18
C TRP A 513 -26.65 18.51 11.75
N ASP A 514 -26.17 19.73 11.58
CA ASP A 514 -26.93 20.96 11.93
C ASP A 514 -28.29 21.02 11.21
N THR A 515 -28.30 20.60 9.95
CA THR A 515 -29.49 20.49 9.13
C THR A 515 -29.61 19.07 8.59
N VAL A 516 -30.57 18.32 9.10
CA VAL A 516 -30.82 16.93 8.69
C VAL A 516 -31.30 16.87 7.24
N PRO A 517 -30.60 16.16 6.34
CA PRO A 517 -31.02 15.97 4.96
C PRO A 517 -32.37 15.22 4.89
N ARG A 518 -33.14 15.40 3.79
CA ARG A 518 -34.46 14.76 3.62
C ARG A 518 -34.39 13.23 3.56
N SER A 519 -33.27 12.70 3.11
CA SER A 519 -33.02 11.25 2.97
C SER A 519 -31.52 10.97 2.83
N LYS A 520 -31.11 9.71 2.98
CA LYS A 520 -29.73 9.27 2.73
C LYS A 520 -29.24 9.59 1.31
N GLY A 521 -30.13 9.62 0.30
CA GLY A 521 -29.78 9.96 -1.08
C GLY A 521 -29.49 11.47 -1.30
N SER A 522 -29.99 12.34 -0.41
CA SER A 522 -29.71 13.78 -0.41
C SER A 522 -28.60 14.17 0.56
N ALA A 523 -28.10 13.23 1.36
CA ALA A 523 -26.98 13.45 2.28
C ALA A 523 -25.71 13.82 1.51
N LYS A 524 -24.96 14.78 2.07
CA LYS A 524 -23.65 15.17 1.56
C LYS A 524 -22.59 14.44 2.36
N TRP A 525 -22.14 13.32 1.82
CA TRP A 525 -21.10 12.52 2.46
C TRP A 525 -19.75 13.20 2.29
N SER A 526 -18.91 13.12 3.32
CA SER A 526 -17.52 13.56 3.31
C SER A 526 -16.56 12.40 2.99
N ALA A 527 -15.29 12.70 2.73
CA ALA A 527 -14.26 11.68 2.58
C ALA A 527 -14.08 10.84 3.87
N ALA A 528 -14.27 11.44 5.05
CA ALA A 528 -14.17 10.73 6.33
C ALA A 528 -15.38 9.83 6.63
N ASP A 529 -16.51 9.98 5.92
CA ASP A 529 -17.64 9.05 6.00
C ASP A 529 -17.39 7.75 5.23
N MET A 530 -16.51 7.74 4.22
CA MET A 530 -16.29 6.58 3.36
C MET A 530 -15.75 5.36 4.13
N PRO A 531 -14.72 5.47 5.00
CA PRO A 531 -14.28 4.34 5.81
C PRO A 531 -15.35 3.84 6.79
N LEU A 532 -16.26 4.70 7.26
CA LEU A 532 -17.38 4.31 8.10
C LEU A 532 -18.44 3.52 7.32
N LEU A 533 -18.74 3.93 6.10
CA LEU A 533 -19.61 3.19 5.19
C LEU A 533 -19.02 1.83 4.82
N ASP A 534 -17.69 1.76 4.62
CA ASP A 534 -16.98 0.51 4.38
C ASP A 534 -17.02 -0.44 5.61
N GLU A 535 -16.85 0.10 6.83
CA GLU A 535 -17.01 -0.68 8.07
C GLU A 535 -18.42 -1.25 8.18
N LEU A 536 -19.44 -0.41 7.92
CA LEU A 536 -20.84 -0.84 7.93
C LEU A 536 -21.11 -1.92 6.87
N ALA A 537 -20.57 -1.76 5.66
CA ALA A 537 -20.71 -2.76 4.60
C ALA A 537 -20.13 -4.11 5.01
N ASP A 538 -18.93 -4.12 5.64
CA ASP A 538 -18.32 -5.34 6.14
C ASP A 538 -19.06 -5.96 7.33
N LEU A 539 -19.62 -5.14 8.23
CA LEU A 539 -20.48 -5.62 9.32
C LEU A 539 -21.74 -6.33 8.80
N LEU A 540 -22.26 -5.90 7.66
CA LEU A 540 -23.41 -6.53 7.00
C LEU A 540 -22.99 -7.77 6.21
N THR A 541 -21.98 -7.65 5.36
CA THR A 541 -21.52 -8.71 4.47
C THR A 541 -19.99 -8.71 4.43
N ARG A 542 -19.38 -9.86 4.63
CA ARG A 542 -17.92 -9.98 4.70
C ARG A 542 -17.26 -9.46 3.43
N THR A 543 -16.31 -8.55 3.59
CA THR A 543 -15.43 -8.09 2.51
C THR A 543 -14.55 -9.25 2.03
N PRO A 544 -14.45 -9.51 0.70
CA PRO A 544 -13.53 -10.50 0.17
C PRO A 544 -12.07 -10.17 0.53
N SER A 545 -11.31 -11.22 0.88
CA SER A 545 -9.90 -11.07 1.22
C SER A 545 -9.01 -11.44 0.05
N LEU A 546 -8.02 -10.62 -0.21
CA LEU A 546 -6.93 -10.84 -1.18
C LEU A 546 -5.78 -11.63 -0.53
N GLY A 547 -4.91 -12.19 -1.36
CA GLY A 547 -3.74 -12.92 -0.92
C GLY A 547 -2.63 -12.03 -0.37
N HIS A 548 -2.47 -10.85 -0.96
CA HIS A 548 -1.47 -9.87 -0.51
C HIS A 548 -1.90 -8.43 -0.83
N VAL A 549 -1.57 -7.51 0.08
CA VAL A 549 -1.78 -6.07 -0.11
C VAL A 549 -0.46 -5.35 0.14
N VAL A 550 -0.06 -4.50 -0.80
CA VAL A 550 1.01 -3.50 -0.59
C VAL A 550 0.33 -2.17 -0.29
N LEU A 551 0.62 -1.58 0.86
CA LEU A 551 0.07 -0.30 1.30
C LEU A 551 1.20 0.71 1.42
N ASP A 552 1.19 1.75 0.61
CA ASP A 552 2.18 2.82 0.68
C ASP A 552 1.65 4.06 1.43
N GLU A 553 2.57 4.87 1.94
CA GLU A 553 2.28 6.08 2.76
C GLU A 553 1.35 5.80 3.95
N ALA A 554 1.49 4.62 4.56
CA ALA A 554 0.58 4.12 5.59
C ALA A 554 0.49 5.01 6.85
N GLN A 555 1.52 5.82 7.13
CA GLN A 555 1.56 6.73 8.29
C GLN A 555 0.49 7.82 8.25
N ASP A 556 -0.10 8.10 7.09
CA ASP A 556 -1.13 9.13 6.92
C ASP A 556 -2.57 8.59 6.97
N LEU A 557 -2.73 7.28 7.10
CA LEU A 557 -4.06 6.68 7.18
C LEU A 557 -4.64 6.76 8.58
N SER A 558 -5.92 7.12 8.66
CA SER A 558 -6.65 7.03 9.93
C SER A 558 -6.86 5.56 10.35
N PRO A 559 -7.07 5.31 11.64
CA PRO A 559 -7.41 3.97 12.15
C PRO A 559 -8.55 3.30 11.38
N MET A 560 -9.59 4.06 11.00
CA MET A 560 -10.71 3.51 10.23
C MET A 560 -10.34 3.19 8.78
N GLN A 561 -9.44 3.96 8.15
CA GLN A 561 -8.89 3.64 6.83
C GLN A 561 -7.98 2.39 6.90
N LEU A 562 -7.10 2.30 7.90
CA LEU A 562 -6.28 1.11 8.12
C LEU A 562 -7.12 -0.16 8.30
N ARG A 563 -8.21 -0.08 9.08
CA ARG A 563 -9.17 -1.19 9.23
C ARG A 563 -9.80 -1.60 7.90
N ALA A 564 -10.15 -0.61 7.07
CA ALA A 564 -10.73 -0.86 5.75
C ALA A 564 -9.75 -1.60 4.81
N VAL A 565 -8.49 -1.18 4.77
CA VAL A 565 -7.43 -1.89 4.03
C VAL A 565 -7.22 -3.29 4.61
N GLY A 566 -7.14 -3.41 5.93
CA GLY A 566 -6.92 -4.68 6.64
C GLY A 566 -7.98 -5.74 6.36
N ARG A 567 -9.25 -5.36 6.20
CA ARG A 567 -10.33 -6.28 5.80
C ARG A 567 -10.02 -6.96 4.46
N ARG A 568 -9.40 -6.24 3.53
CA ARG A 568 -9.05 -6.73 2.19
C ARG A 568 -7.84 -7.68 2.18
N CYS A 569 -7.14 -7.81 3.29
CA CYS A 569 -6.09 -8.83 3.48
C CYS A 569 -6.27 -9.63 4.78
N SER A 570 -7.50 -9.80 5.25
CA SER A 570 -7.79 -10.46 6.55
C SER A 570 -7.22 -11.89 6.66
N THR A 571 -7.19 -12.63 5.55
CA THR A 571 -6.63 -13.99 5.45
C THR A 571 -5.31 -14.05 4.66
N GLY A 572 -4.86 -12.93 4.07
CA GLY A 572 -3.60 -12.77 3.38
C GLY A 572 -2.56 -12.06 4.24
N SER A 573 -1.46 -11.68 3.62
CA SER A 573 -0.41 -10.88 4.24
C SER A 573 -0.40 -9.44 3.70
N ALA A 574 0.41 -8.58 4.30
CA ALA A 574 0.58 -7.21 3.85
C ALA A 574 2.06 -6.80 3.81
N THR A 575 2.40 -5.91 2.90
CA THR A 575 3.62 -5.10 2.92
C THR A 575 3.21 -3.66 3.16
N VAL A 576 3.52 -3.13 4.32
CA VAL A 576 3.15 -1.79 4.74
C VAL A 576 4.38 -0.91 4.67
N LEU A 577 4.31 0.16 3.90
CA LEU A 577 5.43 1.06 3.65
C LEU A 577 5.09 2.44 4.21
N GLY A 578 6.05 3.09 4.82
CA GLY A 578 5.84 4.44 5.29
C GLY A 578 7.02 5.04 6.03
N ASP A 579 6.81 6.28 6.47
CA ASP A 579 7.75 7.02 7.29
C ASP A 579 7.00 7.82 8.36
N ILE A 580 7.14 7.43 9.62
CA ILE A 580 6.48 8.13 10.73
C ILE A 580 6.88 9.62 10.78
N ALA A 581 8.11 9.96 10.37
CA ALA A 581 8.58 11.33 10.32
C ALA A 581 7.86 12.19 9.28
N GLN A 582 7.27 11.56 8.24
CA GLN A 582 6.52 12.23 7.18
C GLN A 582 4.99 12.21 7.39
N GLY A 583 4.51 11.81 8.55
CA GLY A 583 3.09 11.82 8.88
C GLY A 583 2.57 13.23 9.10
N THR A 584 1.80 13.77 8.16
CA THR A 584 1.32 15.16 8.15
C THR A 584 -0.19 15.31 8.31
N THR A 585 -0.92 14.19 8.40
CA THR A 585 -2.35 14.21 8.69
C THR A 585 -2.61 14.38 10.19
N PRO A 586 -3.76 14.95 10.60
CA PRO A 586 -4.09 15.12 12.03
C PRO A 586 -4.16 13.80 12.82
N TRP A 587 -4.37 12.68 12.13
CA TRP A 587 -4.40 11.33 12.70
C TRP A 587 -3.14 10.51 12.41
N ALA A 588 -2.07 11.15 11.89
CA ALA A 588 -0.83 10.46 11.55
C ALA A 588 -0.29 9.64 12.73
N THR A 589 0.07 8.41 12.44
CA THR A 589 0.50 7.44 13.45
C THR A 589 1.73 7.90 14.23
N ARG A 590 1.82 7.44 15.47
CA ARG A 590 2.97 7.64 16.34
C ARG A 590 3.82 6.38 16.49
N SER A 591 3.25 5.24 16.19
CA SER A 591 3.94 3.95 16.24
C SER A 591 3.40 2.99 15.17
N TRP A 592 4.27 2.14 14.66
CA TRP A 592 3.87 1.12 13.71
C TRP A 592 3.05 0.01 14.38
N GLU A 593 3.30 -0.30 15.65
CA GLU A 593 2.53 -1.27 16.43
C GLU A 593 1.05 -0.92 16.46
N GLU A 594 0.74 0.36 16.68
CA GLU A 594 -0.63 0.89 16.70
C GLU A 594 -1.27 0.77 15.30
N SER A 595 -0.58 1.23 14.26
CA SER A 595 -1.07 1.15 12.89
C SER A 595 -1.30 -0.29 12.43
N MET A 596 -0.39 -1.18 12.75
CA MET A 596 -0.49 -2.60 12.40
C MET A 596 -1.60 -3.31 13.18
N ALA A 597 -1.86 -2.90 14.43
CA ALA A 597 -3.02 -3.37 15.18
C ALA A 597 -4.34 -2.94 14.52
N HIS A 598 -4.45 -1.68 14.06
CA HIS A 598 -5.62 -1.20 13.32
C HIS A 598 -5.78 -1.87 11.96
N LEU A 599 -4.68 -2.19 11.28
CA LEU A 599 -4.69 -3.00 10.05
C LEU A 599 -5.12 -4.46 10.30
N GLY A 600 -5.16 -4.90 11.56
CA GLY A 600 -5.46 -6.29 11.93
C GLY A 600 -4.27 -7.25 11.70
N LYS A 601 -3.05 -6.70 11.73
CA LYS A 601 -1.77 -7.42 11.56
C LYS A 601 -0.83 -7.17 12.75
N PRO A 602 -1.23 -7.50 14.00
CA PRO A 602 -0.39 -7.26 15.16
C PRO A 602 0.91 -8.08 15.14
N ALA A 603 0.89 -9.27 14.53
CA ALA A 603 2.10 -10.06 14.26
C ALA A 603 2.67 -9.61 12.90
N HIS A 604 3.75 -8.84 12.94
CA HIS A 604 4.45 -8.33 11.77
C HIS A 604 5.96 -8.23 12.04
N HIS A 605 6.74 -8.12 10.98
CA HIS A 605 8.16 -7.78 11.08
C HIS A 605 8.33 -6.31 10.71
N LEU A 606 9.02 -5.56 11.58
CA LEU A 606 9.39 -4.18 11.31
C LEU A 606 10.82 -4.15 10.75
N GLU A 607 10.94 -3.64 9.53
CA GLU A 607 12.22 -3.44 8.85
C GLU A 607 12.49 -1.95 8.73
N VAL A 608 13.73 -1.53 9.01
CA VAL A 608 14.13 -0.12 8.98
C VAL A 608 15.15 0.10 7.87
N LEU A 609 14.77 0.87 6.86
CA LEU A 609 15.66 1.31 5.80
C LEU A 609 16.27 2.67 6.20
N ALA A 610 17.52 2.67 6.61
CA ALA A 610 18.25 3.85 7.06
C ALA A 610 19.08 4.51 5.93
N ARG A 611 19.40 3.79 4.85
CA ARG A 611 20.23 4.27 3.75
C ARG A 611 19.38 4.95 2.68
N GLY A 612 19.63 6.23 2.44
CA GLY A 612 18.94 7.03 1.42
C GLY A 612 19.77 7.11 0.13
N PHE A 613 19.14 6.84 -1.00
CA PHE A 613 19.75 6.83 -2.34
C PHE A 613 19.41 8.08 -3.16
N ARG A 614 18.61 8.98 -2.60
CA ARG A 614 18.04 10.08 -3.36
C ARG A 614 18.40 11.45 -2.79
N VAL A 615 18.19 11.67 -1.50
CA VAL A 615 18.44 12.95 -0.86
C VAL A 615 19.94 13.08 -0.58
N PRO A 616 20.58 14.19 -1.01
CA PRO A 616 22.00 14.42 -0.75
C PRO A 616 22.31 14.55 0.75
N ALA A 617 23.57 14.31 1.13
CA ALA A 617 24.00 14.31 2.52
C ALA A 617 23.74 15.64 3.22
N GLU A 618 24.13 16.78 2.63
CA GLU A 618 23.93 18.11 3.23
C GLU A 618 22.44 18.43 3.50
N VAL A 619 21.57 18.02 2.57
CA VAL A 619 20.13 18.26 2.69
C VAL A 619 19.51 17.38 3.75
N ILE A 620 19.86 16.07 3.77
CA ILE A 620 19.29 15.15 4.74
C ILE A 620 19.80 15.43 6.16
N ASP A 621 21.06 15.80 6.32
CA ASP A 621 21.63 16.16 7.62
C ASP A 621 20.98 17.44 8.19
N PHE A 622 20.70 18.43 7.34
CA PHE A 622 19.95 19.61 7.73
C PHE A 622 18.51 19.27 8.16
N ALA A 623 17.79 18.50 7.34
CA ALA A 623 16.42 18.10 7.64
C ALA A 623 16.34 17.18 8.89
N ALA A 624 17.33 16.31 9.10
CA ALA A 624 17.37 15.37 10.22
C ALA A 624 17.47 16.05 11.60
N ARG A 625 17.90 17.33 11.65
CA ARG A 625 17.87 18.13 12.89
C ARG A 625 16.46 18.25 13.49
N LEU A 626 15.42 18.08 12.67
CA LEU A 626 14.02 18.09 13.10
C LEU A 626 13.60 16.79 13.83
N LEU A 627 14.25 15.65 13.55
CA LEU A 627 13.85 14.32 14.04
C LEU A 627 13.72 14.22 15.58
N PRO A 628 14.68 14.73 16.39
CA PRO A 628 14.56 14.63 17.83
C PRO A 628 13.30 15.27 18.42
N ALA A 629 12.81 16.36 17.79
CA ALA A 629 11.63 17.08 18.25
C ALA A 629 10.32 16.44 17.76
N MET A 630 10.30 15.87 16.53
CA MET A 630 9.07 15.38 15.93
C MET A 630 8.90 13.86 15.94
N ALA A 631 9.99 13.09 16.00
CA ALA A 631 10.01 11.63 15.95
C ALA A 631 11.17 11.05 16.78
N PRO A 632 11.14 11.24 18.14
CA PRO A 632 12.23 10.88 19.04
C PRO A 632 12.43 9.38 19.12
N GLY A 633 12.95 8.66 18.41
CA GLY A 633 13.14 7.20 18.35
C GLY A 633 13.55 6.75 16.97
N LEU A 634 13.48 7.65 15.99
CA LEU A 634 14.03 7.41 14.66
C LEU A 634 15.47 7.91 14.60
N GLY A 635 16.38 7.04 14.13
CA GLY A 635 17.75 7.42 13.79
C GLY A 635 17.77 8.38 12.59
N ALA A 636 18.80 9.22 12.51
CA ALA A 636 19.02 10.01 11.31
C ALA A 636 19.34 9.09 10.12
N PRO A 637 18.72 9.28 8.96
CA PRO A 637 19.04 8.53 7.76
C PRO A 637 20.42 8.95 7.24
N VAL A 638 21.08 8.01 6.54
CA VAL A 638 22.42 8.24 5.97
C VAL A 638 22.28 8.27 4.44
N SER A 639 22.73 9.36 3.82
CA SER A 639 22.84 9.39 2.35
C SER A 639 24.01 8.51 1.88
N VAL A 640 23.78 7.73 0.81
CA VAL A 640 24.82 6.92 0.16
C VAL A 640 25.30 7.57 -1.14
N ARG A 641 24.90 8.81 -1.41
CA ARG A 641 25.33 9.54 -2.62
C ARG A 641 26.74 10.08 -2.44
N ASP A 642 27.55 9.96 -3.50
CA ASP A 642 28.89 10.55 -3.55
C ASP A 642 28.82 12.07 -3.65
N ASN A 643 27.79 12.61 -4.31
CA ASN A 643 27.54 14.04 -4.36
C ASN A 643 26.86 14.49 -3.06
N PRO A 644 27.50 15.31 -2.21
CA PRO A 644 26.94 15.80 -0.95
C PRO A 644 25.71 16.70 -1.16
N GLY A 645 25.50 17.24 -2.35
CA GLY A 645 24.47 18.22 -2.69
C GLY A 645 24.90 19.66 -2.39
N GLU A 646 23.95 20.56 -2.54
CA GLU A 646 24.12 21.98 -2.24
C GLU A 646 23.02 22.43 -1.28
N LEU A 647 23.38 23.05 -0.16
CA LEU A 647 22.47 23.70 0.78
C LEU A 647 22.78 25.19 0.86
N ASP A 648 21.82 26.04 0.52
CA ASP A 648 21.97 27.50 0.61
C ASP A 648 20.87 28.10 1.51
N LEU A 649 21.28 28.73 2.61
CA LEU A 649 20.39 29.39 3.55
C LEU A 649 20.48 30.92 3.37
N VAL A 650 19.36 31.56 3.02
CA VAL A 650 19.29 32.96 2.61
C VAL A 650 18.36 33.72 3.53
N GLU A 651 18.93 34.50 4.43
CA GLU A 651 18.18 35.41 5.30
C GLU A 651 18.06 36.80 4.63
N VAL A 652 16.83 37.31 4.51
CA VAL A 652 16.51 38.64 3.97
C VAL A 652 15.43 39.30 4.81
N THR A 653 15.18 40.57 4.57
CA THR A 653 14.02 41.23 5.22
C THR A 653 12.69 40.84 4.54
N ALA A 654 11.59 40.82 5.28
CA ALA A 654 10.29 40.39 4.78
C ALA A 654 9.84 41.08 3.46
N PRO A 655 10.09 42.41 3.25
CA PRO A 655 9.79 43.06 1.98
C PRO A 655 10.66 42.56 0.80
N GLU A 656 11.85 42.03 1.07
CA GLU A 656 12.80 41.59 0.04
C GLU A 656 12.54 40.16 -0.43
N VAL A 657 11.83 39.34 0.38
CA VAL A 657 11.57 37.92 0.07
C VAL A 657 11.06 37.70 -1.36
N PRO A 658 10.01 38.40 -1.86
CA PRO A 658 9.52 38.14 -3.21
C PRO A 658 10.55 38.44 -4.31
N GLY A 659 11.34 39.52 -4.14
CA GLY A 659 12.42 39.88 -5.09
C GLY A 659 13.55 38.86 -5.06
N GLU A 660 13.93 38.35 -3.87
CA GLU A 660 14.94 37.33 -3.72
C GLU A 660 14.52 36.01 -4.33
N VAL A 661 13.26 35.56 -4.10
CA VAL A 661 12.70 34.36 -4.72
C VAL A 661 12.77 34.47 -6.25
N VAL A 662 12.32 35.58 -6.84
CA VAL A 662 12.40 35.80 -8.30
C VAL A 662 13.84 35.73 -8.79
N ARG A 663 14.77 36.38 -8.10
CA ARG A 663 16.19 36.38 -8.46
C ARG A 663 16.80 34.96 -8.42
N ARG A 664 16.48 34.20 -7.38
CA ARG A 664 16.94 32.81 -7.23
C ARG A 664 16.34 31.90 -8.27
N VAL A 665 15.03 31.96 -8.48
CA VAL A 665 14.34 31.15 -9.51
C VAL A 665 14.94 31.42 -10.88
N ALA A 666 15.18 32.70 -11.26
CA ALA A 666 15.81 33.03 -12.53
C ALA A 666 17.21 32.40 -12.67
N GLY A 667 18.04 32.45 -11.65
CA GLY A 667 19.38 31.83 -11.67
C GLY A 667 19.35 30.30 -11.67
N LEU A 668 18.42 29.70 -10.93
CA LEU A 668 18.29 28.23 -10.82
C LEU A 668 17.68 27.61 -12.08
N SER A 669 16.77 28.33 -12.77
CA SER A 669 16.17 27.86 -14.03
C SER A 669 17.17 27.80 -15.21
N GLU A 670 18.37 28.37 -15.09
CA GLU A 670 19.44 28.16 -16.06
C GLU A 670 20.08 26.76 -15.96
N ARG A 671 19.86 26.07 -14.83
CA ARG A 671 20.34 24.69 -14.61
C ARG A 671 19.40 23.69 -15.29
N PRO A 672 19.93 22.58 -15.81
CA PRO A 672 19.06 21.52 -16.30
C PRO A 672 18.31 20.82 -15.15
N GLY A 673 17.10 20.33 -15.42
CA GLY A 673 16.28 19.60 -14.46
C GLY A 673 15.07 20.40 -13.96
N SER A 674 14.31 19.81 -13.07
CA SER A 674 13.08 20.36 -12.48
C SER A 674 13.38 21.27 -11.28
N LEU A 675 12.64 22.37 -11.17
CA LEU A 675 12.72 23.33 -10.06
C LEU A 675 11.39 23.44 -9.32
N GLY A 676 11.34 22.96 -8.08
CA GLY A 676 10.21 23.10 -7.18
C GLY A 676 10.35 24.35 -6.28
N VAL A 677 9.43 25.30 -6.40
CA VAL A 677 9.33 26.44 -5.49
C VAL A 677 8.23 26.17 -4.48
N ILE A 678 8.62 25.76 -3.26
CA ILE A 678 7.68 25.35 -2.21
C ILE A 678 7.43 26.52 -1.25
N THR A 679 6.15 26.90 -1.12
CA THR A 679 5.73 28.08 -0.35
C THR A 679 4.65 27.74 0.67
N PRO A 680 4.43 28.57 1.71
CA PRO A 680 3.21 28.50 2.50
C PRO A 680 1.98 28.56 1.59
N ASP A 681 0.95 27.76 1.85
CA ASP A 681 -0.25 27.67 1.00
C ASP A 681 -0.92 29.02 0.78
N ALA A 682 -1.00 29.83 1.84
CA ALA A 682 -1.57 31.17 1.77
C ALA A 682 -0.73 32.16 0.91
N ALA A 683 0.51 31.83 0.60
CA ALA A 683 1.43 32.71 -0.14
C ALA A 683 1.55 32.36 -1.64
N VAL A 684 0.97 31.26 -2.09
CA VAL A 684 1.07 30.78 -3.48
C VAL A 684 0.69 31.83 -4.51
N ASP A 685 -0.44 32.53 -4.33
CA ASP A 685 -0.87 33.57 -5.28
C ASP A 685 0.09 34.76 -5.33
N ARG A 686 0.68 35.13 -4.18
CA ARG A 686 1.67 36.21 -4.08
C ARG A 686 2.93 35.88 -4.88
N PHE A 687 3.46 34.68 -4.74
CA PHE A 687 4.66 34.25 -5.46
C PHE A 687 4.39 33.95 -6.93
N SER A 688 3.23 33.35 -7.28
CA SER A 688 2.82 33.20 -8.68
C SER A 688 2.72 34.53 -9.40
N LYS A 689 2.18 35.55 -8.74
CA LYS A 689 2.15 36.92 -9.29
C LYS A 689 3.56 37.49 -9.45
N ALA A 690 4.42 37.37 -8.45
CA ALA A 690 5.78 37.88 -8.49
C ALA A 690 6.61 37.24 -9.64
N LEU A 691 6.51 35.95 -9.85
CA LEU A 691 7.18 35.24 -10.93
C LEU A 691 6.68 35.71 -12.31
N ARG A 692 5.36 35.80 -12.50
CA ARG A 692 4.76 36.27 -13.78
C ARG A 692 5.10 37.72 -14.08
N ASP A 693 5.07 38.60 -13.07
CA ASP A 693 5.39 40.03 -13.26
C ASP A 693 6.86 40.21 -13.71
N ASN A 694 7.73 39.21 -13.46
CA ASN A 694 9.14 39.20 -13.88
C ASN A 694 9.40 38.26 -15.09
N GLY A 695 8.36 37.79 -15.77
CA GLY A 695 8.49 37.01 -17.02
C GLY A 695 8.93 35.56 -16.81
N ILE A 696 8.81 35.00 -15.60
CA ILE A 696 9.15 33.61 -15.30
C ILE A 696 7.90 32.75 -15.49
N GLU A 697 7.91 31.89 -16.52
CA GLU A 697 6.88 30.89 -16.77
C GLU A 697 6.97 29.79 -15.72
N HIS A 698 5.85 29.37 -15.16
CA HIS A 698 5.78 28.33 -14.12
C HIS A 698 4.43 27.62 -14.10
N GLY A 699 4.47 26.31 -13.79
CA GLY A 699 3.29 25.52 -13.44
C GLY A 699 2.83 25.76 -12.01
N ARG A 700 1.57 25.43 -11.71
CA ARG A 700 1.00 25.47 -10.34
C ARG A 700 0.37 24.13 -10.04
N LEU A 701 0.75 23.52 -8.93
CA LEU A 701 0.25 22.20 -8.48
C LEU A 701 -0.90 22.27 -7.47
N ASP A 702 -1.50 23.47 -7.28
CA ASP A 702 -2.66 23.69 -6.39
C ASP A 702 -4.01 23.63 -7.08
N ARG A 703 -4.06 23.42 -8.40
CA ARG A 703 -5.29 23.42 -9.19
C ARG A 703 -5.63 22.02 -9.71
N GLU A 704 -6.81 21.54 -9.39
CA GLU A 704 -7.41 20.40 -10.07
C GLU A 704 -7.67 20.79 -11.55
N HIS A 705 -7.04 20.12 -12.51
CA HIS A 705 -7.21 20.30 -13.96
C HIS A 705 -6.76 21.69 -14.48
N GLY A 706 -5.52 22.06 -14.30
CA GLY A 706 -4.91 23.18 -15.01
C GLY A 706 -3.76 22.69 -15.84
N ASP A 707 -3.75 23.06 -17.10
CA ASP A 707 -2.71 22.91 -18.13
C ASP A 707 -1.45 22.20 -17.61
N GLU A 708 -1.38 20.87 -17.79
CA GLU A 708 -0.18 20.05 -17.63
C GLU A 708 0.83 20.41 -18.76
N GLU A 709 1.17 21.69 -18.87
CA GLU A 709 2.39 22.06 -19.57
C GLU A 709 3.56 21.71 -18.66
N ASP A 710 4.47 20.97 -19.18
CA ASP A 710 5.68 20.46 -18.51
C ASP A 710 6.65 21.61 -18.24
N HIS A 711 6.25 22.53 -17.32
CA HIS A 711 7.08 23.67 -16.94
C HIS A 711 8.26 23.19 -16.07
N GLN A 712 9.46 23.66 -16.40
CA GLN A 712 10.67 23.42 -15.60
C GLN A 712 10.49 23.92 -14.15
N VAL A 713 9.85 25.09 -13.99
CA VAL A 713 9.56 25.71 -12.69
C VAL A 713 8.15 25.33 -12.24
N GLN A 714 8.02 24.74 -11.09
CA GLN A 714 6.73 24.38 -10.48
C GLN A 714 6.56 25.09 -9.14
N LEU A 715 5.48 25.86 -9.01
CA LEU A 715 5.09 26.48 -7.74
C LEU A 715 4.17 25.54 -6.96
N VAL A 716 4.60 25.17 -5.76
CA VAL A 716 4.02 24.08 -4.98
C VAL A 716 3.59 24.58 -3.59
N PRO A 717 2.32 24.46 -3.21
CA PRO A 717 1.92 24.62 -1.81
C PRO A 717 2.58 23.58 -0.91
N ALA A 718 2.99 23.97 0.28
CA ALA A 718 3.67 23.06 1.22
C ALA A 718 2.84 21.80 1.55
N THR A 719 1.50 21.90 1.57
CA THR A 719 0.61 20.76 1.81
C THR A 719 0.58 19.74 0.66
N VAL A 720 0.89 20.16 -0.56
CA VAL A 720 0.88 19.32 -1.76
C VAL A 720 2.26 18.71 -2.05
N ALA A 721 3.32 19.22 -1.42
CA ALA A 721 4.71 18.80 -1.69
C ALA A 721 5.01 17.32 -1.44
N LYS A 722 4.15 16.62 -0.68
CA LYS A 722 4.36 15.21 -0.35
C LYS A 722 4.21 14.31 -1.59
N GLY A 723 5.18 13.40 -1.77
CA GLY A 723 5.24 12.50 -2.93
C GLY A 723 5.86 13.11 -4.19
N LEU A 724 6.08 14.44 -4.21
CA LEU A 724 6.77 15.12 -5.31
C LEU A 724 8.29 15.12 -5.07
N GLU A 725 9.05 15.33 -6.14
CA GLU A 725 10.50 15.40 -6.12
C GLU A 725 10.99 16.31 -7.24
N PHE A 726 12.02 17.11 -6.94
CA PHE A 726 12.60 18.05 -7.87
C PHE A 726 14.12 18.00 -7.79
N ASP A 727 14.79 18.16 -8.92
CA ASP A 727 16.25 18.24 -8.93
C ASP A 727 16.74 19.38 -8.05
N THR A 728 16.10 20.53 -8.13
CA THR A 728 16.36 21.69 -7.29
C THR A 728 15.09 22.11 -6.54
N VAL A 729 15.21 22.41 -5.25
CA VAL A 729 14.09 22.92 -4.43
C VAL A 729 14.46 24.27 -3.84
N LEU A 730 13.54 25.21 -3.96
CA LEU A 730 13.57 26.49 -3.25
C LEU A 730 12.42 26.54 -2.24
N VAL A 731 12.73 26.52 -0.96
CA VAL A 731 11.74 26.63 0.15
C VAL A 731 11.66 28.07 0.62
N VAL A 732 10.43 28.59 0.70
CA VAL A 732 10.18 29.97 1.09
C VAL A 732 9.47 30.01 2.45
N GLU A 733 9.99 30.81 3.37
CA GLU A 733 9.42 31.06 4.71
C GLU A 733 9.08 29.76 5.49
N PRO A 734 10.08 28.94 5.83
CA PRO A 734 9.85 27.67 6.55
C PRO A 734 9.13 27.84 7.89
N ALA A 735 9.32 28.97 8.57
CA ALA A 735 8.62 29.28 9.83
C ALA A 735 7.10 29.46 9.59
N GLU A 736 6.69 30.10 8.48
CA GLU A 736 5.27 30.26 8.13
C GLU A 736 4.66 28.90 7.73
N ILE A 737 5.43 28.04 7.02
CA ILE A 737 4.98 26.67 6.67
C ILE A 737 4.70 25.88 7.97
N ALA A 738 5.62 25.90 8.93
CA ALA A 738 5.42 25.18 10.18
C ALA A 738 4.26 25.74 11.02
N ALA A 739 4.12 27.06 11.06
CA ALA A 739 3.07 27.74 11.85
C ALA A 739 1.66 27.58 11.25
N ALA A 740 1.54 27.20 9.98
CA ALA A 740 0.25 26.95 9.34
C ALA A 740 -0.40 25.64 9.78
N GLU A 741 0.34 24.72 10.38
CA GLU A 741 -0.16 23.45 10.87
C GLU A 741 -0.79 23.56 12.27
N PRO A 742 -1.69 22.63 12.65
CA PRO A 742 -2.44 22.69 13.92
C PRO A 742 -1.59 22.63 15.18
N ASP A 743 -0.44 22.02 15.11
CA ASP A 743 0.50 21.85 16.23
C ASP A 743 1.96 21.84 15.73
N GLU A 744 2.88 22.16 16.66
CA GLU A 744 4.31 22.25 16.36
C GLU A 744 4.88 20.97 15.74
N ARG A 745 4.49 19.80 16.26
CA ARG A 745 4.99 18.51 15.77
C ARG A 745 4.59 18.27 14.30
N THR A 746 3.34 18.54 13.95
CA THR A 746 2.85 18.45 12.58
C THR A 746 3.55 19.46 11.67
N GLY A 747 3.79 20.70 12.19
CA GLY A 747 4.56 21.71 11.48
C GLY A 747 5.99 21.28 11.17
N LEU A 748 6.70 20.71 12.15
CA LEU A 748 8.05 20.19 11.94
C LEU A 748 8.06 18.99 10.96
N ARG A 749 7.06 18.11 11.01
CA ARG A 749 6.90 17.03 10.03
C ARG A 749 6.64 17.55 8.62
N ARG A 750 5.82 18.60 8.47
CA ARG A 750 5.60 19.27 7.18
C ARG A 750 6.92 19.82 6.64
N LEU A 751 7.71 20.48 7.47
CA LEU A 751 9.03 20.96 7.07
C LEU A 751 9.96 19.83 6.65
N TYR A 752 10.00 18.76 7.40
CA TYR A 752 10.81 17.59 7.04
C TYR A 752 10.44 17.04 5.65
N VAL A 753 9.14 16.95 5.37
CA VAL A 753 8.66 16.57 4.03
C VAL A 753 9.15 17.54 2.97
N VAL A 754 8.96 18.84 3.17
CA VAL A 754 9.30 19.91 2.21
C VAL A 754 10.80 19.94 1.93
N LEU A 755 11.64 19.94 2.98
CA LEU A 755 13.10 19.99 2.85
C LEU A 755 13.67 18.77 2.11
N THR A 756 13.07 17.60 2.30
CA THR A 756 13.53 16.34 1.69
C THR A 756 12.99 16.09 0.28
N ARG A 757 12.42 17.10 -0.38
CA ARG A 757 11.98 17.01 -1.79
C ARG A 757 13.13 17.25 -2.76
N ALA A 758 14.24 17.81 -2.32
CA ALA A 758 15.42 18.10 -3.14
C ALA A 758 16.23 16.84 -3.44
N VAL A 759 16.53 16.65 -4.73
CA VAL A 759 17.36 15.55 -5.23
C VAL A 759 18.83 15.99 -5.41
N SER A 760 19.08 17.26 -5.72
CA SER A 760 20.46 17.75 -5.96
C SER A 760 20.78 19.00 -5.13
N SER A 761 19.87 19.98 -5.05
CA SER A 761 20.14 21.21 -4.31
C SER A 761 18.91 21.76 -3.61
N LEU A 762 19.13 22.32 -2.41
CA LEU A 762 18.13 22.97 -1.58
C LEU A 762 18.54 24.40 -1.29
N THR A 763 17.68 25.36 -1.64
CA THR A 763 17.79 26.76 -1.22
C THR A 763 16.65 27.09 -0.28
N VAL A 764 16.93 27.71 0.86
CA VAL A 764 15.92 28.14 1.84
C VAL A 764 15.97 29.67 1.94
N VAL A 765 14.89 30.35 1.55
CA VAL A 765 14.75 31.82 1.65
C VAL A 765 13.80 32.15 2.81
N HIS A 766 14.27 32.94 3.77
CA HIS A 766 13.47 33.26 4.94
C HIS A 766 13.70 34.68 5.45
N SER A 767 12.68 35.27 6.04
CA SER A 767 12.76 36.54 6.75
C SER A 767 12.56 36.38 8.26
N ALA A 768 11.76 35.39 8.65
CA ALA A 768 11.60 34.98 10.04
C ALA A 768 12.73 34.03 10.48
N PRO A 769 13.09 33.97 11.76
CA PRO A 769 14.05 33.00 12.26
C PRO A 769 13.61 31.57 11.88
N LEU A 770 14.58 30.72 11.52
CA LEU A 770 14.32 29.31 11.29
C LEU A 770 13.73 28.66 12.55
N PRO A 771 12.84 27.66 12.41
CA PRO A 771 12.36 26.87 13.54
C PRO A 771 13.52 26.32 14.39
N GLY A 772 13.36 26.34 15.72
CA GLY A 772 14.44 26.14 16.68
C GLY A 772 15.43 25.00 16.37
N PRO A 773 14.99 23.78 15.99
CA PRO A 773 15.90 22.69 15.63
C PRO A 773 16.77 22.96 14.38
N LEU A 774 16.32 23.81 13.45
CA LEU A 774 17.08 24.16 12.24
C LEU A 774 18.04 25.34 12.45
N ALA A 775 17.81 26.14 13.46
CA ALA A 775 18.67 27.32 13.79
C ALA A 775 19.96 26.91 14.52
N ALA A 776 20.10 25.66 14.96
CA ALA A 776 21.21 25.16 15.77
C ALA A 776 22.42 24.74 14.93
#